data_7ac5af1751a8a633e2d6c39ab313e95b
#
_entry.id   7ac5af1751a8a633e2d6c39ab313e95b
#
_cell.length_a   1.000
_cell.length_b   1.000
_cell.length_c   1.000
_cell.angle_alpha   90.00
_cell.angle_beta   90.00
_cell.angle_gamma   90.00
#
_symmetry.space_group_name_H-M   'P 1'
#
loop_
_entity.id
_entity.type
_entity.pdbx_description
1 polymer ?
#
loop_
_entity_poly.entity_id
_entity_poly.type
_entity_poly.pdbx_seq_one_letter_code
_entity_poly.pdbx_strand_id
1 'polypeptide(L)'
;MTYIPNKVGPTEASASLSVVGTIKFDVGNTHTGTLAANTSWTGSWVDTAGYSQVVTSFKADQVGKFRMQFSTDASTIDRDIGPYTLAANTDSPQPLAPIRRYYRALFENSSSNTSTLRIETVLRDVPGIFQTRLTDTVGSLAPATLQRSVLFGAERNNSTYDNVGIDEDKRLNVSLPQTAFGEVLSTNLTPIVQIAAPYGLLSTDIETYTSGSGSSATSSGSLYICTTGTGIGDYSVIRSRRLLAYKAGEGIRGRITAMFPTGPVANALQAAGMFTNLDGLFFGYNGNGFGITRRIPGSCKIVKLTLTNGATASETLTIKLNDINYSVAVVSGTSGSVAAQIAASGSVFTPWSGSVGPTSNLASITFVQESPAQATGVYSITSTGTTTGSFTTLSEGAANDNTTGFVSQSAWNIDRMDGSNNAYNPSGMLLDPSKLNVYEIIYPYLGAGAISFRVMSNSGSFVTVHKIQYPNNNTTPSQQNPTYRMGWFAASLGSTTAMTVKGASAAGFLEGAERTLRNPFAIDAQFTATTTEQVVLALRVRTEFQGKNNAREILPLLLSATTETANRAVRMRLYINPQLNGLLTWQYVDEANAVVEYATPTNVGIASGNRIIGSTSVPSNAPGIIDLEKANVRINPGNVLVLTAQAASNTAICIASLNWQGPGQ
;
A
#
# COMPACT_ATOMS: atom_id res chain seq x y z
N MET A 1 30.24 29.05 -0.32
CA MET A 1 29.41 27.86 -0.54
C MET A 1 30.30 26.80 -1.12
N THR A 2 30.43 25.66 -0.44
CA THR A 2 31.26 24.54 -0.91
C THR A 2 30.34 23.54 -1.61
N TYR A 3 30.55 23.31 -2.89
CA TYR A 3 29.84 22.30 -3.65
C TYR A 3 30.54 20.95 -3.47
N ILE A 4 29.83 19.94 -3.06
CA ILE A 4 30.31 18.56 -3.01
C ILE A 4 29.66 17.84 -4.20
N PRO A 5 30.40 17.46 -5.24
CA PRO A 5 29.82 16.69 -6.33
C PRO A 5 29.39 15.31 -5.83
N ASN A 6 28.31 14.80 -6.38
CA ASN A 6 27.80 13.46 -6.10
C ASN A 6 28.95 12.43 -6.18
N LYS A 7 28.99 11.52 -5.20
CA LYS A 7 29.94 10.43 -5.14
C LYS A 7 29.90 9.62 -6.43
N VAL A 8 30.91 9.77 -7.25
CA VAL A 8 31.20 8.84 -8.33
C VAL A 8 32.12 7.76 -7.75
N GLY A 9 31.51 6.73 -7.18
CA GLY A 9 32.20 5.53 -6.70
C GLY A 9 32.93 5.67 -5.35
N PRO A 10 33.21 4.55 -4.67
CA PRO A 10 33.81 4.53 -3.32
C PRO A 10 35.31 4.80 -3.29
N THR A 11 35.96 5.13 -4.41
CA THR A 11 37.41 5.32 -4.52
C THR A 11 37.85 6.72 -4.96
N GLU A 12 36.91 7.63 -5.27
CA GLU A 12 37.29 9.00 -5.59
C GLU A 12 37.20 9.88 -4.36
N ALA A 13 38.34 10.44 -3.99
CA ALA A 13 38.39 11.50 -2.97
C ALA A 13 37.43 12.62 -3.38
N SER A 14 36.55 13.03 -2.48
CA SER A 14 35.63 14.14 -2.67
C SER A 14 36.40 15.37 -3.14
N ALA A 15 36.33 15.65 -4.43
CA ALA A 15 36.84 16.91 -4.97
C ALA A 15 35.85 18.01 -4.55
N SER A 16 36.19 18.77 -3.53
CA SER A 16 35.47 19.98 -3.21
C SER A 16 35.76 21.04 -4.27
N LEU A 17 34.80 21.33 -5.13
CA LEU A 17 34.90 22.52 -5.99
C LEU A 17 34.56 23.75 -5.12
N SER A 18 35.56 24.55 -4.83
CA SER A 18 35.33 25.87 -4.23
C SER A 18 34.75 26.80 -5.27
N VAL A 19 33.58 27.36 -5.03
CA VAL A 19 32.95 28.40 -5.87
C VAL A 19 33.66 29.75 -5.70
N VAL A 20 34.52 29.87 -4.72
CA VAL A 20 35.49 30.97 -4.62
C VAL A 20 36.70 30.59 -5.47
N GLY A 21 36.87 31.27 -6.59
CA GLY A 21 37.87 30.91 -7.62
C GLY A 21 39.23 30.55 -7.03
N THR A 22 39.82 29.49 -7.58
CA THR A 22 41.15 29.05 -7.15
C THR A 22 42.15 30.13 -7.54
N ILE A 23 42.91 30.65 -6.55
CA ILE A 23 44.01 31.58 -6.77
C ILE A 23 45.30 30.81 -6.56
N LYS A 24 46.19 30.81 -7.56
CA LYS A 24 47.52 30.22 -7.48
C LYS A 24 48.55 31.29 -7.77
N PHE A 25 49.47 31.52 -6.84
CA PHE A 25 50.67 32.33 -7.08
C PHE A 25 51.70 31.50 -7.80
N ASP A 26 52.14 31.95 -8.96
CA ASP A 26 53.12 31.23 -9.75
C ASP A 26 54.57 31.70 -9.45
N VAL A 27 55.31 30.86 -8.76
CA VAL A 27 56.70 31.17 -8.35
C VAL A 27 57.65 31.24 -9.54
N GLY A 28 57.34 30.51 -10.65
CA GLY A 28 58.18 30.51 -11.87
C GLY A 28 58.11 31.82 -12.67
N ASN A 29 57.03 32.60 -12.46
CA ASN A 29 56.79 33.91 -13.07
C ASN A 29 56.72 35.02 -11.99
N THR A 30 57.42 34.83 -10.89
CA THR A 30 57.56 35.79 -9.81
C THR A 30 59.02 36.11 -9.62
N HIS A 31 59.34 37.39 -9.50
CA HIS A 31 60.71 37.86 -9.26
C HIS A 31 60.72 39.01 -8.27
N THR A 32 61.71 38.99 -7.37
CA THR A 32 61.97 40.11 -6.46
C THR A 32 63.49 40.28 -6.34
N GLY A 33 63.99 41.41 -6.74
CA GLY A 33 65.43 41.66 -6.67
C GLY A 33 65.90 42.77 -7.58
N THR A 34 67.17 42.73 -7.93
CA THR A 34 67.83 43.67 -8.82
C THR A 34 68.05 43.07 -10.21
N LEU A 35 68.11 43.91 -11.23
CA LEU A 35 68.44 43.49 -12.60
C LEU A 35 69.46 44.48 -13.19
N ALA A 36 70.55 43.96 -13.77
CA ALA A 36 71.60 44.81 -14.38
C ALA A 36 71.05 45.55 -15.61
N ALA A 37 71.71 46.67 -15.92
CA ALA A 37 71.40 47.45 -17.12
C ALA A 37 71.50 46.59 -18.41
N ASN A 38 70.58 46.82 -19.34
CA ASN A 38 70.47 46.13 -20.61
C ASN A 38 70.39 44.59 -20.52
N THR A 39 69.94 44.04 -19.41
CA THR A 39 69.67 42.61 -19.22
C THR A 39 68.18 42.34 -19.15
N SER A 40 67.80 41.10 -19.33
CA SER A 40 66.40 40.67 -19.22
C SER A 40 66.23 39.58 -18.21
N TRP A 41 65.08 39.56 -17.59
CA TRP A 41 64.56 38.45 -16.78
C TRP A 41 63.45 37.75 -17.55
N THR A 42 63.48 36.41 -17.54
CA THR A 42 62.46 35.59 -18.19
C THR A 42 61.95 34.56 -17.19
N GLY A 43 60.69 34.51 -17.02
CA GLY A 43 59.99 33.51 -16.20
C GLY A 43 59.96 32.13 -16.84
N SER A 44 59.59 31.12 -16.06
CA SER A 44 59.40 29.74 -16.54
C SER A 44 58.03 29.55 -17.13
N TRP A 45 57.89 28.61 -18.07
CA TRP A 45 56.58 28.23 -18.62
C TRP A 45 55.71 27.62 -17.53
N VAL A 46 54.51 28.21 -17.29
CA VAL A 46 53.50 27.70 -16.39
C VAL A 46 52.28 27.19 -17.16
N ASP A 47 51.76 26.03 -16.77
CA ASP A 47 50.53 25.48 -17.34
C ASP A 47 49.31 26.30 -16.80
N THR A 48 48.62 26.93 -17.72
CA THR A 48 47.40 27.73 -17.42
C THR A 48 46.11 26.97 -17.67
N ALA A 49 46.17 25.66 -17.98
CA ALA A 49 44.99 24.84 -18.12
C ALA A 49 44.25 24.79 -16.78
N GLY A 50 42.96 25.13 -16.78
CA GLY A 50 42.16 25.21 -15.57
C GLY A 50 42.02 26.59 -14.96
N TYR A 51 42.68 27.62 -15.51
CA TYR A 51 42.52 29.01 -15.07
C TYR A 51 41.86 29.85 -16.16
N SER A 52 40.93 30.71 -15.77
CA SER A 52 40.26 31.62 -16.69
C SER A 52 41.00 32.94 -16.88
N GLN A 53 41.94 33.28 -15.98
CA GLN A 53 42.70 34.52 -16.02
C GLN A 53 44.14 34.33 -15.50
N VAL A 54 45.09 34.98 -16.15
CA VAL A 54 46.46 35.21 -15.69
C VAL A 54 46.61 36.69 -15.44
N VAL A 55 47.07 37.06 -14.25
CA VAL A 55 47.38 38.45 -13.91
C VAL A 55 48.86 38.51 -13.56
N THR A 56 49.63 39.24 -14.35
CA THR A 56 51.05 39.54 -14.01
C THR A 56 51.21 41.03 -13.73
N SER A 57 51.72 41.36 -12.57
CA SER A 57 52.01 42.73 -12.16
C SER A 57 53.51 42.97 -12.27
N PHE A 58 53.90 44.08 -12.88
CA PHE A 58 55.27 44.51 -13.06
C PHE A 58 55.49 45.84 -12.34
N LYS A 59 56.56 45.91 -11.55
CA LYS A 59 56.97 47.15 -10.87
C LYS A 59 58.50 47.22 -10.82
N ALA A 60 59.08 48.31 -11.33
CA ALA A 60 60.51 48.55 -11.27
C ALA A 60 60.81 50.01 -10.92
N ASP A 61 61.94 50.27 -10.28
CA ASP A 61 62.42 51.63 -9.99
C ASP A 61 63.09 52.32 -11.20
N GLN A 62 63.32 51.58 -12.27
CA GLN A 62 63.83 52.08 -13.56
C GLN A 62 62.84 51.80 -14.69
N VAL A 63 62.95 52.58 -15.76
CA VAL A 63 62.15 52.32 -16.98
C VAL A 63 62.58 50.98 -17.58
N GLY A 64 61.61 50.19 -17.97
CA GLY A 64 61.84 48.92 -18.63
C GLY A 64 60.77 48.58 -19.65
N LYS A 65 60.88 47.41 -20.27
CA LYS A 65 59.85 46.84 -21.15
C LYS A 65 59.47 45.49 -20.66
N PHE A 66 58.17 45.17 -20.74
CA PHE A 66 57.69 43.83 -20.38
C PHE A 66 56.90 43.22 -21.51
N ARG A 67 56.91 41.88 -21.53
CA ARG A 67 56.18 41.03 -22.50
C ARG A 67 55.51 39.89 -21.76
N MET A 68 54.44 39.36 -22.38
CA MET A 68 53.75 38.18 -21.94
C MET A 68 53.71 37.20 -23.08
N GLN A 69 54.28 36.00 -22.89
CA GLN A 69 54.43 34.98 -23.93
C GLN A 69 53.54 33.78 -23.64
N PHE A 70 52.97 33.24 -24.71
CA PHE A 70 52.14 32.04 -24.66
C PHE A 70 52.68 30.97 -25.60
N SER A 71 52.50 29.70 -25.18
CA SER A 71 53.00 28.52 -25.92
C SER A 71 52.01 27.37 -25.82
N THR A 72 51.97 26.52 -26.82
CA THR A 72 51.21 25.26 -26.82
C THR A 72 52.01 24.11 -26.23
N ASP A 73 53.35 24.14 -26.30
CA ASP A 73 54.25 23.04 -25.98
C ASP A 73 55.30 23.35 -24.90
N ALA A 74 55.24 24.52 -24.26
CA ALA A 74 56.18 25.03 -23.28
C ALA A 74 57.62 25.20 -23.81
N SER A 75 57.83 25.27 -25.12
CA SER A 75 59.14 25.47 -25.75
C SER A 75 59.09 26.56 -26.82
N THR A 76 58.11 26.52 -27.70
CA THR A 76 57.95 27.45 -28.82
C THR A 76 57.07 28.63 -28.42
N ILE A 77 57.43 29.86 -28.75
CA ILE A 77 56.60 31.04 -28.54
C ILE A 77 55.57 31.15 -29.66
N ASP A 78 54.33 30.81 -29.37
CA ASP A 78 53.22 30.92 -30.34
C ASP A 78 52.60 32.31 -30.37
N ARG A 79 52.64 33.00 -29.24
CA ARG A 79 52.13 34.36 -29.14
C ARG A 79 52.99 35.18 -28.20
N ASP A 80 53.40 36.36 -28.63
CA ASP A 80 54.14 37.38 -27.87
C ASP A 80 53.30 38.65 -27.78
N ILE A 81 52.97 39.07 -26.59
CA ILE A 81 52.16 40.27 -26.30
C ILE A 81 53.04 41.33 -25.66
N GLY A 82 53.21 42.43 -26.33
CA GLY A 82 54.11 43.54 -25.99
C GLY A 82 55.11 43.77 -27.13
N PRO A 83 56.21 44.51 -26.93
CA PRO A 83 56.66 45.05 -25.62
C PRO A 83 55.83 46.27 -25.15
N TYR A 84 55.54 46.32 -23.86
CA TYR A 84 54.95 47.48 -23.22
C TYR A 84 56.04 48.21 -22.41
N THR A 85 56.03 49.54 -22.42
CA THR A 85 56.94 50.33 -21.62
C THR A 85 56.41 50.43 -20.19
N LEU A 86 57.22 50.04 -19.21
CA LEU A 86 56.96 50.26 -17.78
C LEU A 86 57.67 51.56 -17.35
N ALA A 87 56.94 52.55 -16.89
CA ALA A 87 57.51 53.76 -16.32
C ALA A 87 58.13 53.47 -14.93
N ALA A 88 59.20 54.17 -14.57
CA ALA A 88 59.85 53.99 -13.27
C ALA A 88 58.87 54.20 -12.11
N ASN A 89 58.95 53.35 -11.09
CA ASN A 89 58.16 53.38 -9.89
C ASN A 89 56.63 53.20 -10.09
N THR A 90 56.21 52.77 -11.26
CA THR A 90 54.81 52.47 -11.54
C THR A 90 54.52 50.96 -11.41
N ASP A 91 53.34 50.62 -10.89
CA ASP A 91 52.83 49.27 -10.92
C ASP A 91 51.92 49.08 -12.14
N SER A 92 52.13 48.00 -12.87
CA SER A 92 51.38 47.71 -14.09
C SER A 92 50.81 46.28 -14.07
N PRO A 93 49.64 46.09 -13.46
CA PRO A 93 48.96 44.80 -13.49
C PRO A 93 48.37 44.53 -14.87
N GLN A 94 48.63 43.34 -15.42
CA GLN A 94 48.19 42.92 -16.73
C GLN A 94 47.28 41.68 -16.62
N PRO A 95 45.98 41.86 -16.57
CA PRO A 95 45.02 40.77 -16.58
C PRO A 95 44.82 40.26 -18.04
N LEU A 96 45.06 38.98 -18.29
CA LEU A 96 44.86 38.35 -19.58
C LEU A 96 44.07 37.07 -19.46
N ALA A 97 43.22 36.77 -20.45
CA ALA A 97 42.69 35.42 -20.59
C ALA A 97 43.79 34.51 -21.21
N PRO A 98 44.01 33.29 -20.73
CA PRO A 98 44.98 32.37 -21.32
C PRO A 98 44.57 32.02 -22.77
N ILE A 99 45.43 32.38 -23.73
CA ILE A 99 45.17 32.13 -25.14
C ILE A 99 45.87 30.88 -25.67
N ARG A 100 46.77 30.30 -24.87
CA ARG A 100 47.46 29.02 -25.10
C ARG A 100 47.66 28.33 -23.76
N ARG A 101 48.06 27.06 -23.79
CA ARG A 101 48.19 26.23 -22.58
C ARG A 101 49.24 26.72 -21.61
N TYR A 102 50.37 27.25 -22.12
CA TYR A 102 51.49 27.70 -21.31
C TYR A 102 51.67 29.19 -21.41
N TYR A 103 52.09 29.79 -20.31
CA TYR A 103 52.32 31.21 -20.13
C TYR A 103 53.67 31.45 -19.45
N ARG A 104 54.39 32.53 -19.84
CA ARG A 104 55.48 33.12 -19.08
C ARG A 104 55.57 34.62 -19.26
N ALA A 105 56.15 35.29 -18.26
CA ALA A 105 56.41 36.73 -18.25
C ALA A 105 57.88 37.02 -18.59
N LEU A 106 58.12 38.15 -19.19
CA LEU A 106 59.47 38.64 -19.52
C LEU A 106 59.57 40.11 -19.22
N PHE A 107 60.70 40.53 -18.64
CA PHE A 107 61.03 41.94 -18.39
C PHE A 107 62.42 42.25 -18.95
N GLU A 108 62.54 43.35 -19.69
CA GLU A 108 63.78 43.89 -20.26
C GLU A 108 64.10 45.20 -19.56
N ASN A 109 65.26 45.27 -18.91
CA ASN A 109 65.71 46.46 -18.24
C ASN A 109 66.30 47.47 -19.23
N SER A 110 66.22 48.78 -18.89
CA SER A 110 66.82 49.85 -19.67
C SER A 110 68.32 49.96 -19.39
N SER A 111 68.95 51.07 -19.81
CA SER A 111 70.36 51.33 -19.67
C SER A 111 70.84 51.58 -18.23
N SER A 112 69.96 51.55 -17.21
CA SER A 112 70.28 51.71 -15.81
C SER A 112 69.96 50.46 -15.01
N ASN A 113 70.79 50.11 -14.01
CA ASN A 113 70.52 49.00 -13.11
C ASN A 113 69.23 49.27 -12.30
N THR A 114 68.33 48.29 -12.21
CA THR A 114 67.22 48.34 -11.24
C THR A 114 67.75 47.96 -9.86
N SER A 115 67.40 48.73 -8.84
CA SER A 115 67.59 48.36 -7.44
C SER A 115 66.39 47.60 -6.89
N THR A 116 65.24 47.80 -7.52
CA THR A 116 64.00 47.11 -7.17
C THR A 116 63.22 46.69 -8.42
N LEU A 117 63.16 45.39 -8.69
CA LEU A 117 62.28 44.78 -9.68
C LEU A 117 61.36 43.81 -8.95
N ARG A 118 60.07 43.99 -9.10
CA ARG A 118 59.03 43.06 -8.57
C ARG A 118 58.13 42.64 -9.71
N ILE A 119 58.05 41.35 -9.91
CA ILE A 119 57.14 40.73 -10.85
C ILE A 119 56.35 39.68 -10.05
N GLU A 120 55.03 39.67 -10.15
CA GLU A 120 54.19 38.69 -9.48
C GLU A 120 53.13 38.23 -10.45
N THR A 121 53.01 36.91 -10.59
CA THR A 121 51.97 36.30 -11.43
C THR A 121 51.01 35.47 -10.63
N VAL A 122 49.75 35.76 -10.84
CA VAL A 122 48.60 35.06 -10.19
C VAL A 122 47.74 34.46 -11.25
N LEU A 123 47.51 33.17 -11.14
CA LEU A 123 46.51 32.45 -11.91
C LEU A 123 45.19 32.41 -11.15
N ARG A 124 44.10 32.78 -11.81
CA ARG A 124 42.78 32.89 -11.18
C ARG A 124 41.74 32.14 -11.99
N ASP A 125 40.85 31.43 -11.32
CA ASP A 125 39.58 31.03 -11.86
C ASP A 125 38.53 32.05 -11.39
N VAL A 126 38.06 32.90 -12.30
CA VAL A 126 37.12 33.98 -11.96
C VAL A 126 35.69 33.41 -12.13
N PRO A 127 34.88 33.34 -11.07
CA PRO A 127 33.50 32.91 -11.17
C PRO A 127 32.72 33.78 -12.16
N GLY A 128 32.18 33.18 -13.18
CA GLY A 128 31.35 33.86 -14.19
C GLY A 128 31.96 34.02 -15.58
N ILE A 129 33.25 33.70 -15.80
CA ILE A 129 33.83 33.55 -17.14
C ILE A 129 33.71 32.07 -17.50
N PHE A 130 32.71 31.73 -18.27
CA PHE A 130 32.51 30.37 -18.76
C PHE A 130 33.67 29.93 -19.62
N GLN A 131 34.38 28.87 -19.21
CA GLN A 131 35.27 28.17 -20.11
C GLN A 131 34.43 27.49 -21.18
N THR A 132 34.59 27.92 -22.42
CA THR A 132 33.95 27.33 -23.60
C THR A 132 34.64 26.02 -24.03
N ARG A 133 35.14 25.23 -23.10
CA ARG A 133 35.73 23.93 -23.41
C ARG A 133 34.88 22.81 -22.82
N LEU A 134 33.92 22.37 -23.58
CA LEU A 134 33.30 21.07 -23.41
C LEU A 134 34.30 19.98 -23.84
N THR A 135 34.83 19.26 -22.86
CA THR A 135 35.68 18.07 -23.11
C THR A 135 34.87 16.78 -23.13
N ASP A 136 33.55 16.86 -23.24
CA ASP A 136 32.73 15.67 -23.42
C ASP A 136 32.46 15.43 -24.89
N THR A 137 33.03 14.34 -25.40
CA THR A 137 32.62 13.69 -26.64
C THR A 137 31.21 13.08 -26.43
N VAL A 138 30.20 13.88 -26.54
CA VAL A 138 28.86 13.36 -26.82
C VAL A 138 28.81 13.23 -28.34
N GLY A 139 28.84 11.99 -28.80
CA GLY A 139 28.74 11.53 -30.18
C GLY A 139 28.62 12.59 -31.27
N SER A 140 29.46 12.52 -32.24
CA SER A 140 29.69 13.16 -33.53
C SER A 140 28.77 14.28 -34.07
N LEU A 141 27.96 14.95 -33.26
CA LEU A 141 27.03 16.01 -33.65
C LEU A 141 27.13 17.18 -32.67
N ALA A 142 28.27 17.84 -32.62
CA ALA A 142 28.29 19.05 -31.83
C ALA A 142 29.17 20.12 -32.37
N PRO A 143 28.66 21.12 -32.97
CA PRO A 143 29.27 22.40 -32.81
C PRO A 143 28.80 23.01 -31.51
N ALA A 144 29.77 23.22 -30.62
CA ALA A 144 29.88 24.39 -29.75
C ALA A 144 28.60 25.00 -29.18
N THR A 145 28.59 25.23 -27.90
CA THR A 145 27.61 25.97 -27.11
C THR A 145 26.47 25.13 -26.48
N LEU A 146 26.80 23.98 -25.92
CA LEU A 146 25.97 23.43 -24.84
C LEU A 146 26.39 24.07 -23.52
N GLN A 147 25.67 25.08 -23.13
CA GLN A 147 25.75 25.64 -21.78
C GLN A 147 25.15 24.62 -20.80
N ARG A 148 25.98 23.88 -20.05
CA ARG A 148 25.48 23.04 -18.96
C ARG A 148 25.08 23.96 -17.81
N SER A 149 23.79 24.23 -17.67
CA SER A 149 23.25 24.75 -16.43
C SER A 149 22.83 23.57 -15.56
N VAL A 150 23.42 23.44 -14.41
CA VAL A 150 22.97 22.50 -13.38
C VAL A 150 21.93 23.23 -12.53
N LEU A 151 20.69 22.76 -12.55
CA LEU A 151 19.65 23.26 -11.69
C LEU A 151 19.78 22.57 -10.32
N PHE A 152 19.93 23.35 -9.26
CA PHE A 152 20.00 22.84 -7.90
C PHE A 152 18.67 23.08 -7.18
N GLY A 153 18.12 22.03 -6.56
CA GLY A 153 17.03 22.15 -5.61
C GLY A 153 17.58 22.30 -4.20
N ALA A 154 17.10 23.27 -3.44
CA ALA A 154 17.42 23.40 -2.03
C ALA A 154 16.45 22.54 -1.21
N GLU A 155 16.96 21.67 -0.37
CA GLU A 155 16.16 20.95 0.60
C GLU A 155 15.70 21.92 1.70
N ARG A 156 14.40 21.95 1.99
CA ARG A 156 13.75 23.01 2.81
C ARG A 156 14.28 23.14 4.22
N ASN A 157 14.96 22.13 4.76
CA ASN A 157 15.47 22.09 6.14
C ASN A 157 16.94 21.72 6.26
N ASN A 158 17.67 21.62 5.17
CA ASN A 158 19.07 21.25 5.19
C ASN A 158 19.85 22.19 4.27
N SER A 159 21.04 22.57 4.67
CA SER A 159 21.93 23.44 3.87
C SER A 159 22.53 22.72 2.64
N THR A 160 21.98 21.60 2.25
CA THR A 160 22.42 20.79 1.11
C THR A 160 21.62 21.12 -0.14
N TYR A 161 22.32 21.17 -1.27
CA TYR A 161 21.72 21.35 -2.59
C TYR A 161 21.88 20.03 -3.35
N ASP A 162 20.78 19.48 -3.82
CA ASP A 162 20.80 18.31 -4.69
C ASP A 162 20.59 18.67 -6.15
N ASN A 163 21.21 17.90 -7.05
CA ASN A 163 20.98 18.02 -8.47
C ASN A 163 19.54 17.68 -8.81
N VAL A 164 18.90 18.51 -9.62
CA VAL A 164 17.61 18.15 -10.19
C VAL A 164 17.87 17.09 -11.28
N GLY A 165 17.45 15.85 -11.00
CA GLY A 165 17.64 14.71 -11.92
C GLY A 165 16.78 14.83 -13.18
N ILE A 166 17.30 14.32 -14.27
CA ILE A 166 16.56 14.10 -15.52
C ILE A 166 16.49 12.59 -15.72
N ASP A 167 15.32 12.05 -16.10
CA ASP A 167 15.15 10.64 -16.42
C ASP A 167 15.80 10.25 -17.77
N GLU A 168 15.76 8.96 -18.11
CA GLU A 168 16.32 8.43 -19.36
C GLU A 168 15.66 9.05 -20.62
N ASP A 169 14.42 9.51 -20.50
CA ASP A 169 13.65 10.19 -21.55
C ASP A 169 13.91 11.70 -21.60
N LYS A 170 14.89 12.23 -20.86
CA LYS A 170 15.25 13.65 -20.77
C LYS A 170 14.16 14.54 -20.14
N ARG A 171 13.31 13.96 -19.27
CA ARG A 171 12.28 14.70 -18.54
C ARG A 171 12.80 15.10 -17.16
N LEU A 172 12.33 16.25 -16.68
CA LEU A 172 12.61 16.68 -15.31
C LEU A 172 12.04 15.67 -14.32
N ASN A 173 12.88 15.09 -13.48
CA ASN A 173 12.46 14.14 -12.44
C ASN A 173 11.85 14.93 -11.27
N VAL A 174 10.56 15.19 -11.35
CA VAL A 174 9.78 15.82 -10.28
C VAL A 174 9.05 14.74 -9.52
N SER A 175 9.34 14.59 -8.23
CA SER A 175 8.60 13.67 -7.36
C SER A 175 7.21 14.23 -7.06
N LEU A 176 6.27 13.99 -7.97
CA LEU A 176 4.84 14.23 -7.73
C LEU A 176 4.21 13.04 -7.02
N PRO A 177 3.12 13.24 -6.26
CA PRO A 177 2.34 12.12 -5.74
C PRO A 177 1.94 11.19 -6.89
N GLN A 178 2.24 9.90 -6.75
CA GLN A 178 1.99 8.90 -7.78
C GLN A 178 0.95 7.90 -7.32
N THR A 179 0.21 7.35 -8.27
CA THR A 179 -0.62 6.16 -8.07
C THR A 179 0.26 4.94 -7.78
N ALA A 180 -0.35 3.82 -7.39
CA ALA A 180 0.34 2.56 -7.22
C ALA A 180 1.04 2.07 -8.51
N PHE A 181 0.52 2.45 -9.67
CA PHE A 181 1.10 2.12 -10.99
C PHE A 181 2.19 3.11 -11.46
N GLY A 182 2.52 4.12 -10.65
CA GLY A 182 3.57 5.10 -10.99
C GLY A 182 3.09 6.30 -11.81
N GLU A 183 1.81 6.40 -12.10
CA GLU A 183 1.21 7.55 -12.78
C GLU A 183 1.07 8.73 -11.80
N VAL A 184 1.09 9.96 -12.31
CA VAL A 184 0.84 11.15 -11.49
C VAL A 184 -0.58 11.09 -10.90
N LEU A 185 -0.67 11.16 -9.58
CA LEU A 185 -1.97 11.14 -8.89
C LEU A 185 -2.72 12.45 -9.14
N SER A 186 -3.60 12.44 -10.11
CA SER A 186 -4.46 13.57 -10.47
C SER A 186 -5.86 13.50 -9.86
N THR A 187 -6.18 12.41 -9.17
CA THR A 187 -7.49 12.17 -8.54
C THR A 187 -7.37 12.04 -7.02
N ASN A 188 -8.47 12.36 -6.32
CA ASN A 188 -8.54 12.12 -4.89
C ASN A 188 -8.61 10.62 -4.56
N LEU A 189 -8.02 10.24 -3.43
CA LEU A 189 -8.19 8.91 -2.87
C LEU A 189 -9.65 8.73 -2.43
N THR A 190 -10.33 7.71 -2.94
CA THR A 190 -11.71 7.39 -2.54
C THR A 190 -11.69 6.47 -1.32
N PRO A 191 -12.16 6.91 -0.14
CA PRO A 191 -12.16 6.08 1.06
C PRO A 191 -13.25 5.01 0.95
N ILE A 192 -12.85 3.74 1.09
CA ILE A 192 -13.75 2.58 1.07
C ILE A 192 -13.93 2.02 2.48
N VAL A 193 -12.87 1.92 3.26
CA VAL A 193 -12.86 1.44 4.64
C VAL A 193 -12.37 2.54 5.55
N GLN A 194 -13.10 2.80 6.62
CA GLN A 194 -12.70 3.73 7.67
C GLN A 194 -13.15 3.16 9.02
N ILE A 195 -12.21 2.88 9.92
CA ILE A 195 -12.46 2.41 11.27
C ILE A 195 -11.57 3.18 12.26
N ALA A 196 -12.15 3.57 13.39
CA ALA A 196 -11.45 4.30 14.44
C ALA A 196 -11.97 3.90 15.83
N ALA A 197 -11.06 3.83 16.79
CA ALA A 197 -11.31 3.28 18.12
C ALA A 197 -11.96 4.22 19.16
N PRO A 198 -12.18 5.55 18.98
CA PRO A 198 -12.74 6.41 20.03
C PRO A 198 -14.05 5.94 20.62
N TYR A 199 -14.88 5.30 19.83
CA TYR A 199 -16.19 4.77 20.25
C TYR A 199 -16.21 3.27 20.54
N GLY A 200 -15.02 2.64 20.64
CA GLY A 200 -14.89 1.21 20.93
C GLY A 200 -15.14 0.30 19.74
N LEU A 201 -15.53 -0.93 20.03
CA LEU A 201 -15.78 -1.97 19.03
C LEU A 201 -17.22 -1.89 18.51
N LEU A 202 -17.49 -0.97 17.59
CA LEU A 202 -18.81 -0.87 16.96
C LEU A 202 -19.05 -2.07 16.03
N SER A 203 -19.96 -2.95 16.41
CA SER A 203 -20.28 -4.18 15.66
C SER A 203 -20.82 -3.93 14.24
N THR A 204 -21.21 -2.71 13.91
CA THR A 204 -21.60 -2.28 12.56
C THR A 204 -20.40 -2.17 11.61
N ASP A 205 -19.23 -1.80 12.13
CA ASP A 205 -18.06 -1.44 11.35
C ASP A 205 -16.92 -2.45 11.52
N ILE A 206 -16.92 -3.14 12.66
CA ILE A 206 -15.85 -4.02 13.12
C ILE A 206 -16.39 -5.42 13.37
N GLU A 207 -15.58 -6.39 13.03
CA GLU A 207 -15.73 -7.77 13.45
C GLU A 207 -14.54 -8.22 14.26
N THR A 208 -14.80 -9.04 15.26
CA THR A 208 -13.78 -9.58 16.16
C THR A 208 -13.88 -11.09 16.21
N TYR A 209 -12.72 -11.74 16.29
CA TYR A 209 -12.60 -13.19 16.48
C TYR A 209 -11.57 -13.47 17.54
N THR A 210 -11.86 -14.41 18.43
CA THR A 210 -10.93 -14.88 19.43
C THR A 210 -11.01 -16.39 19.55
N SER A 211 -9.89 -17.03 19.80
CA SER A 211 -9.81 -18.46 20.14
C SER A 211 -8.79 -18.66 21.24
N GLY A 212 -9.07 -19.58 22.12
CA GLY A 212 -8.21 -19.97 23.23
C GLY A 212 -8.39 -19.16 24.50
N SER A 213 -7.96 -19.75 25.62
CA SER A 213 -8.03 -19.15 26.95
C SER A 213 -7.04 -17.98 27.07
N GLY A 214 -7.51 -16.83 27.55
CA GLY A 214 -6.71 -15.60 27.65
C GLY A 214 -6.65 -14.75 26.39
N SER A 215 -7.23 -15.21 25.27
CA SER A 215 -7.37 -14.40 24.06
C SER A 215 -8.53 -13.41 24.20
N SER A 216 -8.29 -12.16 23.82
CA SER A 216 -9.30 -11.10 23.86
C SER A 216 -9.15 -10.10 22.75
N ALA A 217 -10.29 -9.58 22.28
CA ALA A 217 -10.42 -8.46 21.36
C ALA A 217 -11.20 -7.35 22.08
N THR A 218 -10.53 -6.27 22.43
CA THR A 218 -11.09 -5.20 23.26
C THR A 218 -10.74 -3.83 22.72
N SER A 219 -11.27 -2.79 23.37
CA SER A 219 -10.86 -1.40 23.12
C SER A 219 -10.70 -0.66 24.44
N SER A 220 -9.66 0.14 24.55
CA SER A 220 -9.39 1.00 25.72
C SER A 220 -8.46 2.14 25.32
N GLY A 221 -8.69 3.33 25.89
CA GLY A 221 -7.86 4.51 25.63
C GLY A 221 -7.83 4.91 24.16
N SER A 222 -8.95 4.77 23.44
CA SER A 222 -9.06 5.04 22.00
C SER A 222 -8.16 4.12 21.14
N LEU A 223 -7.84 2.92 21.64
CA LEU A 223 -7.08 1.90 20.93
C LEU A 223 -7.90 0.60 20.83
N TYR A 224 -7.83 -0.05 19.70
CA TYR A 224 -8.18 -1.46 19.54
C TYR A 224 -7.04 -2.31 20.10
N ILE A 225 -7.35 -3.39 20.76
CA ILE A 225 -6.40 -4.24 21.48
C ILE A 225 -6.71 -5.71 21.16
N CYS A 226 -5.80 -6.37 20.44
CA CYS A 226 -5.79 -7.80 20.22
C CYS A 226 -4.81 -8.43 21.21
N THR A 227 -5.25 -9.32 22.08
CA THR A 227 -4.39 -10.07 23.01
C THR A 227 -4.61 -11.56 22.81
N THR A 228 -3.54 -12.35 22.81
CA THR A 228 -3.61 -13.83 22.73
C THR A 228 -3.38 -14.46 24.09
N GLY A 229 -3.84 -15.71 24.27
CA GLY A 229 -3.28 -16.64 25.23
C GLY A 229 -1.93 -17.21 24.76
N THR A 230 -1.47 -18.28 25.42
CA THR A 230 -0.20 -18.98 25.14
C THR A 230 -0.40 -20.35 24.47
N GLY A 231 -1.64 -20.81 24.35
CA GLY A 231 -1.96 -22.09 23.70
C GLY A 231 -1.66 -22.07 22.19
N ILE A 232 -1.32 -23.22 21.64
CA ILE A 232 -1.20 -23.39 20.19
C ILE A 232 -2.58 -23.13 19.56
N GLY A 233 -2.63 -22.21 18.60
CA GLY A 233 -3.88 -21.81 17.94
C GLY A 233 -4.70 -20.77 18.68
N ASP A 234 -4.20 -20.24 19.82
CA ASP A 234 -4.80 -19.05 20.42
C ASP A 234 -4.63 -17.85 19.51
N TYR A 235 -5.70 -17.14 19.23
CA TYR A 235 -5.63 -15.94 18.41
C TYR A 235 -6.65 -14.88 18.81
N SER A 236 -6.37 -13.65 18.41
CA SER A 236 -7.26 -12.49 18.49
C SER A 236 -7.17 -11.66 17.23
N VAL A 237 -8.31 -11.29 16.69
CA VAL A 237 -8.44 -10.49 15.46
C VAL A 237 -9.45 -9.38 15.69
N ILE A 238 -9.09 -8.16 15.28
CA ILE A 238 -9.99 -7.02 15.12
C ILE A 238 -9.83 -6.51 13.69
N ARG A 239 -10.90 -6.47 12.91
CA ARG A 239 -10.83 -6.03 11.51
C ARG A 239 -12.12 -5.37 11.05
N SER A 240 -12.04 -4.62 9.97
CA SER A 240 -13.20 -3.98 9.36
C SER A 240 -14.22 -5.00 8.84
N ARG A 241 -15.50 -4.72 8.99
CA ARG A 241 -16.55 -5.49 8.29
C ARG A 241 -16.57 -5.18 6.81
N ARG A 242 -16.36 -3.89 6.47
CA ARG A 242 -16.32 -3.48 5.08
C ARG A 242 -15.06 -4.02 4.41
N LEU A 243 -15.23 -4.52 3.19
CA LEU A 243 -14.16 -5.03 2.34
C LEU A 243 -13.55 -3.89 1.53
N LEU A 244 -12.26 -3.87 1.41
CA LEU A 244 -11.51 -3.08 0.44
C LEU A 244 -11.42 -3.93 -0.84
N ALA A 245 -12.47 -3.86 -1.64
CA ALA A 245 -12.60 -4.64 -2.86
C ALA A 245 -11.68 -4.10 -3.95
N TYR A 246 -10.89 -4.98 -4.54
CA TYR A 246 -10.03 -4.65 -5.67
C TYR A 246 -10.84 -4.36 -6.93
N LYS A 247 -10.34 -3.40 -7.71
CA LYS A 247 -10.82 -3.09 -9.05
C LYS A 247 -9.65 -3.14 -10.02
N ALA A 248 -9.82 -3.86 -11.12
CA ALA A 248 -8.76 -4.01 -12.10
C ALA A 248 -8.37 -2.64 -12.72
N GLY A 249 -7.08 -2.33 -12.71
CA GLY A 249 -6.55 -1.06 -13.20
C GLY A 249 -6.50 0.08 -12.18
N GLU A 250 -7.08 -0.11 -10.97
CA GLU A 250 -6.98 0.87 -9.89
C GLU A 250 -6.04 0.36 -8.78
N GLY A 251 -5.26 1.27 -8.19
CA GLY A 251 -4.43 0.94 -7.04
C GLY A 251 -5.25 0.89 -5.75
N ILE A 252 -4.85 0.01 -4.85
CA ILE A 252 -5.34 -0.03 -3.48
C ILE A 252 -4.29 0.57 -2.55
N ARG A 253 -4.74 1.38 -1.59
CA ARG A 253 -3.91 1.97 -0.55
C ARG A 253 -4.54 1.73 0.82
N GLY A 254 -3.80 1.08 1.72
CA GLY A 254 -4.21 0.86 3.11
C GLY A 254 -3.31 1.62 4.07
N ARG A 255 -3.89 2.43 4.97
CA ARG A 255 -3.21 3.12 6.07
C ARG A 255 -3.71 2.58 7.39
N ILE A 256 -2.79 2.27 8.28
CA ILE A 256 -3.12 1.69 9.58
C ILE A 256 -2.15 2.18 10.65
N THR A 257 -2.69 2.56 11.81
CA THR A 257 -1.89 2.83 12.99
C THR A 257 -1.69 1.53 13.75
N ALA A 258 -0.45 1.18 14.09
CA ALA A 258 -0.17 0.01 14.91
C ALA A 258 0.98 0.21 15.89
N MET A 259 0.92 -0.56 16.98
CA MET A 259 1.92 -0.68 18.02
C MET A 259 2.01 -2.14 18.44
N PHE A 260 3.22 -2.63 18.63
CA PHE A 260 3.55 -4.01 19.01
C PHE A 260 4.28 -4.02 20.37
N PRO A 261 3.58 -3.73 21.48
CA PRO A 261 4.23 -3.48 22.77
C PRO A 261 4.91 -4.71 23.39
N THR A 262 4.49 -5.92 22.99
CA THR A 262 5.13 -7.14 23.48
C THR A 262 6.52 -7.37 22.87
N GLY A 263 6.76 -6.81 21.66
CA GLY A 263 8.00 -7.03 20.93
C GLY A 263 8.14 -8.45 20.35
N PRO A 264 9.37 -8.91 20.10
CA PRO A 264 9.62 -10.22 19.49
C PRO A 264 9.26 -11.36 20.45
N VAL A 265 8.53 -12.36 19.93
CA VAL A 265 8.16 -13.58 20.66
C VAL A 265 8.30 -14.78 19.71
N ALA A 266 9.08 -15.79 20.12
CA ALA A 266 9.22 -17.01 19.34
C ALA A 266 7.87 -17.74 19.16
N ASN A 267 7.68 -18.39 18.02
CA ASN A 267 6.45 -19.10 17.68
C ASN A 267 5.19 -18.22 17.80
N ALA A 268 5.28 -17.01 17.30
CA ALA A 268 4.22 -16.01 17.40
C ALA A 268 4.08 -15.20 16.11
N LEU A 269 2.89 -14.73 15.84
CA LEU A 269 2.59 -13.81 14.75
C LEU A 269 1.82 -12.62 15.29
N GLN A 270 2.36 -11.43 15.10
CA GLN A 270 1.75 -10.16 15.46
C GLN A 270 1.68 -9.28 14.21
N ALA A 271 0.52 -8.83 13.80
CA ALA A 271 0.40 -8.15 12.52
C ALA A 271 -0.68 -7.06 12.48
N ALA A 272 -0.43 -6.08 11.62
CA ALA A 272 -1.37 -5.02 11.27
C ALA A 272 -1.28 -4.70 9.78
N GLY A 273 -2.41 -4.61 9.09
CA GLY A 273 -2.43 -4.35 7.66
C GLY A 273 -3.72 -4.69 6.96
N MET A 274 -3.59 -5.20 5.74
CA MET A 274 -4.67 -5.62 4.86
C MET A 274 -4.68 -7.14 4.77
N PHE A 275 -5.76 -7.81 5.18
CA PHE A 275 -5.81 -9.26 5.14
C PHE A 275 -7.22 -9.83 5.13
N THR A 276 -7.32 -11.06 4.69
CA THR A 276 -8.44 -11.99 4.87
C THR A 276 -7.96 -13.21 5.65
N ASN A 277 -8.76 -14.25 5.75
CA ASN A 277 -8.30 -15.53 6.30
C ASN A 277 -7.26 -16.21 5.40
N LEU A 278 -7.22 -15.87 4.09
CA LEU A 278 -6.32 -16.46 3.08
C LEU A 278 -5.13 -15.55 2.80
N ASP A 279 -5.41 -14.43 2.15
CA ASP A 279 -4.41 -13.48 1.67
C ASP A 279 -4.09 -12.41 2.71
N GLY A 280 -2.92 -11.81 2.63
CA GLY A 280 -2.58 -10.71 3.52
C GLY A 280 -1.27 -10.01 3.17
N LEU A 281 -1.28 -8.71 3.44
CA LEU A 281 -0.14 -7.79 3.36
C LEU A 281 -0.09 -7.02 4.68
N PHE A 282 0.95 -7.19 5.47
CA PHE A 282 1.00 -6.57 6.79
C PHE A 282 2.42 -6.30 7.30
N PHE A 283 2.51 -5.37 8.24
CA PHE A 283 3.66 -5.15 9.08
C PHE A 283 3.50 -5.92 10.40
N GLY A 284 4.59 -6.35 10.99
CA GLY A 284 4.55 -6.98 12.30
C GLY A 284 5.70 -7.90 12.61
N TYR A 285 5.56 -8.67 13.68
CA TYR A 285 6.52 -9.68 14.09
C TYR A 285 6.13 -11.06 13.56
N ASN A 286 7.08 -11.75 12.96
CA ASN A 286 7.01 -13.18 12.69
C ASN A 286 8.12 -13.87 13.53
N GLY A 287 7.74 -14.44 14.65
CA GLY A 287 8.69 -14.90 15.64
C GLY A 287 9.53 -13.74 16.21
N ASN A 288 10.85 -13.86 16.12
CA ASN A 288 11.79 -12.89 16.68
C ASN A 288 12.10 -11.69 15.78
N GLY A 289 11.58 -11.68 14.55
CA GLY A 289 11.85 -10.64 13.57
C GLY A 289 10.69 -9.68 13.36
N PHE A 290 10.94 -8.34 13.43
CA PHE A 290 10.02 -7.35 12.89
C PHE A 290 10.24 -7.20 11.39
N GLY A 291 9.17 -7.00 10.64
CA GLY A 291 9.26 -6.85 9.19
C GLY A 291 7.91 -6.68 8.52
N ILE A 292 7.89 -7.08 7.26
CA ILE A 292 6.69 -7.13 6.43
C ILE A 292 6.40 -8.58 6.05
N THR A 293 5.14 -8.88 5.83
CA THR A 293 4.73 -10.20 5.34
C THR A 293 3.78 -10.04 4.16
N ARG A 294 4.08 -10.76 3.08
CA ARG A 294 3.11 -11.15 2.07
C ARG A 294 2.70 -12.59 2.35
N ARG A 295 1.52 -12.77 2.95
CA ARG A 295 0.99 -14.12 3.23
C ARG A 295 0.83 -14.86 1.90
N ILE A 296 1.38 -16.08 1.83
CA ILE A 296 1.10 -17.01 0.74
C ILE A 296 -0.14 -17.78 1.15
N PRO A 297 -1.25 -17.65 0.38
CA PRO A 297 -2.51 -18.23 0.79
C PRO A 297 -2.50 -19.74 0.69
N GLY A 298 -3.03 -20.38 1.72
CA GLY A 298 -3.45 -21.76 1.69
C GLY A 298 -4.83 -21.91 1.04
N SER A 299 -5.58 -22.89 1.47
CA SER A 299 -6.99 -23.08 1.09
C SER A 299 -7.80 -23.53 2.30
N CYS A 300 -9.05 -23.05 2.40
CA CYS A 300 -10.00 -23.61 3.35
C CYS A 300 -10.49 -24.96 2.85
N LYS A 301 -10.66 -25.92 3.75
CA LYS A 301 -11.41 -27.16 3.44
C LYS A 301 -12.86 -26.79 3.22
N ILE A 302 -13.44 -27.30 2.13
CA ILE A 302 -14.85 -27.11 1.79
C ILE A 302 -15.45 -28.48 1.50
N VAL A 303 -16.52 -28.83 2.22
CA VAL A 303 -17.24 -30.08 2.04
C VAL A 303 -18.73 -29.80 1.89
N LYS A 304 -19.37 -30.55 1.02
CA LYS A 304 -20.81 -30.50 0.76
C LYS A 304 -21.46 -31.79 1.27
N LEU A 305 -22.37 -31.65 2.22
CA LEU A 305 -23.28 -32.71 2.64
C LEU A 305 -24.54 -32.66 1.76
N THR A 306 -24.84 -33.74 1.06
CA THR A 306 -26.09 -33.89 0.31
C THR A 306 -26.97 -34.89 1.04
N LEU A 307 -28.16 -34.47 1.45
CA LEU A 307 -29.13 -35.32 2.12
C LEU A 307 -29.94 -36.11 1.08
N THR A 308 -29.98 -37.43 1.24
CA THR A 308 -30.76 -38.34 0.41
C THR A 308 -32.19 -38.46 0.91
N ASN A 309 -32.34 -38.60 2.22
CA ASN A 309 -33.63 -38.67 2.90
C ASN A 309 -33.78 -37.58 3.95
N GLY A 310 -35.00 -37.09 4.16
CA GLY A 310 -35.36 -36.20 5.25
C GLY A 310 -35.77 -36.96 6.52
N ALA A 311 -36.22 -36.20 7.53
CA ALA A 311 -36.67 -36.70 8.81
C ALA A 311 -38.17 -37.02 8.79
N THR A 312 -38.54 -38.22 9.17
CA THR A 312 -39.97 -38.60 9.28
C THR A 312 -40.57 -38.23 10.64
N ALA A 313 -39.72 -38.04 11.65
CA ALA A 313 -40.06 -37.59 12.99
C ALA A 313 -38.94 -36.70 13.54
N SER A 314 -39.09 -36.15 14.75
CA SER A 314 -37.99 -35.46 15.40
C SER A 314 -36.85 -36.44 15.70
N GLU A 315 -35.64 -36.09 15.31
CA GLU A 315 -34.46 -36.92 15.46
C GLU A 315 -33.20 -36.07 15.72
N THR A 316 -32.15 -36.73 16.17
CA THR A 316 -30.84 -36.09 16.39
C THR A 316 -29.86 -36.58 15.33
N LEU A 317 -29.26 -35.64 14.62
CA LEU A 317 -28.21 -35.90 13.65
C LEU A 317 -26.84 -35.72 14.33
N THR A 318 -25.95 -36.67 14.09
CA THR A 318 -24.52 -36.51 14.38
C THR A 318 -23.79 -36.29 13.08
N ILE A 319 -23.33 -35.06 12.88
CA ILE A 319 -22.55 -34.64 11.71
C ILE A 319 -21.08 -34.60 12.13
N LYS A 320 -20.26 -35.42 11.47
CA LYS A 320 -18.82 -35.48 11.73
C LYS A 320 -18.11 -34.64 10.67
N LEU A 321 -17.32 -33.67 11.11
CA LEU A 321 -16.48 -32.84 10.27
C LEU A 321 -15.03 -32.92 10.78
N ASN A 322 -14.12 -33.45 10.01
CA ASN A 322 -12.70 -33.63 10.38
C ASN A 322 -12.53 -34.33 11.74
N ASP A 323 -13.19 -35.48 11.89
CA ASP A 323 -13.22 -36.32 13.11
C ASP A 323 -13.97 -35.76 14.32
N ILE A 324 -14.44 -34.51 14.28
CA ILE A 324 -15.23 -33.90 15.36
C ILE A 324 -16.73 -34.11 15.11
N ASN A 325 -17.42 -34.60 16.14
CA ASN A 325 -18.85 -34.81 16.09
C ASN A 325 -19.63 -33.56 16.53
N TYR A 326 -20.59 -33.16 15.72
CA TYR A 326 -21.54 -32.08 16.00
C TYR A 326 -22.94 -32.65 16.06
N SER A 327 -23.69 -32.33 17.12
CA SER A 327 -25.04 -32.84 17.34
C SER A 327 -26.07 -31.76 17.00
N VAL A 328 -27.02 -32.07 16.13
CA VAL A 328 -28.10 -31.17 15.72
C VAL A 328 -29.43 -31.87 15.83
N ALA A 329 -30.34 -31.29 16.61
CA ALA A 329 -31.73 -31.75 16.67
C ALA A 329 -32.52 -31.18 15.48
N VAL A 330 -33.27 -32.05 14.80
CA VAL A 330 -34.12 -31.67 13.67
C VAL A 330 -35.54 -32.21 13.90
N VAL A 331 -36.51 -31.52 13.35
CA VAL A 331 -37.90 -31.99 13.31
C VAL A 331 -38.27 -32.61 11.97
N SER A 332 -39.40 -33.31 11.93
CA SER A 332 -39.92 -33.90 10.70
C SER A 332 -39.92 -32.92 9.51
N GLY A 333 -39.43 -33.36 8.37
CA GLY A 333 -39.38 -32.55 7.16
C GLY A 333 -38.69 -33.25 5.99
N THR A 334 -38.86 -32.69 4.80
CA THR A 334 -38.15 -33.14 3.59
C THR A 334 -36.65 -32.95 3.75
N SER A 335 -35.83 -33.56 2.89
CA SER A 335 -34.38 -33.37 2.88
C SER A 335 -33.99 -31.88 2.77
N GLY A 336 -34.71 -31.07 1.99
CA GLY A 336 -34.50 -29.63 1.91
C GLY A 336 -34.84 -28.90 3.22
N SER A 337 -35.92 -29.27 3.91
CA SER A 337 -36.27 -28.70 5.21
C SER A 337 -35.24 -29.08 6.28
N VAL A 338 -34.77 -30.29 6.31
CA VAL A 338 -33.72 -30.75 7.24
C VAL A 338 -32.39 -30.03 6.94
N ALA A 339 -32.04 -29.82 5.67
CA ALA A 339 -30.87 -29.03 5.29
C ALA A 339 -30.95 -27.60 5.82
N ALA A 340 -32.11 -26.95 5.72
CA ALA A 340 -32.35 -25.62 6.28
C ALA A 340 -32.20 -25.59 7.82
N GLN A 341 -32.68 -26.62 8.52
CA GLN A 341 -32.54 -26.76 9.97
C GLN A 341 -31.07 -26.90 10.39
N ILE A 342 -30.28 -27.74 9.67
CA ILE A 342 -28.84 -27.87 9.90
C ILE A 342 -28.16 -26.51 9.67
N ALA A 343 -28.47 -25.82 8.58
CA ALA A 343 -27.88 -24.52 8.28
C ALA A 343 -28.22 -23.45 9.32
N ALA A 344 -29.42 -23.46 9.87
CA ALA A 344 -29.85 -22.55 10.93
C ALA A 344 -29.10 -22.81 12.27
N SER A 345 -28.59 -24.03 12.46
CA SER A 345 -27.77 -24.42 13.61
C SER A 345 -26.29 -24.06 13.45
N GLY A 346 -25.95 -23.08 12.60
CA GLY A 346 -24.59 -22.77 12.17
C GLY A 346 -23.55 -22.58 13.28
N SER A 347 -23.92 -21.99 14.40
CA SER A 347 -23.02 -21.79 15.54
C SER A 347 -22.53 -23.10 16.21
N VAL A 348 -23.25 -24.19 16.03
CA VAL A 348 -22.86 -25.50 16.55
C VAL A 348 -21.59 -26.02 15.88
N PHE A 349 -21.35 -25.66 14.61
CA PHE A 349 -20.30 -26.22 13.77
C PHE A 349 -18.95 -25.50 13.86
N THR A 350 -18.79 -24.50 14.75
CA THR A 350 -17.51 -23.81 14.88
C THR A 350 -16.36 -24.82 15.06
N PRO A 351 -15.25 -24.75 14.29
CA PRO A 351 -14.81 -23.65 13.42
C PRO A 351 -15.21 -23.78 11.92
N TRP A 352 -16.29 -24.45 11.60
CA TRP A 352 -16.78 -24.59 10.24
C TRP A 352 -17.78 -23.48 9.92
N SER A 353 -17.63 -22.86 8.74
CA SER A 353 -18.43 -21.73 8.25
C SER A 353 -18.40 -20.49 9.17
N GLY A 354 -17.60 -20.50 10.23
CA GLY A 354 -17.34 -19.37 11.11
C GLY A 354 -18.59 -18.59 11.53
N SER A 355 -18.49 -17.25 11.58
CA SER A 355 -19.56 -16.33 11.92
C SER A 355 -20.74 -16.30 10.94
N VAL A 356 -20.60 -16.91 9.76
CA VAL A 356 -21.59 -16.85 8.68
C VAL A 356 -22.48 -18.11 8.57
N GLY A 357 -22.11 -19.17 9.26
CA GLY A 357 -22.83 -20.44 9.26
C GLY A 357 -22.71 -21.23 7.95
N PRO A 358 -23.16 -22.49 7.92
CA PRO A 358 -23.20 -23.28 6.70
C PRO A 358 -24.22 -22.74 5.70
N THR A 359 -23.91 -22.86 4.41
CA THR A 359 -24.81 -22.52 3.33
C THR A 359 -25.68 -23.72 2.99
N SER A 360 -27.01 -23.56 2.90
CA SER A 360 -27.91 -24.62 2.44
C SER A 360 -28.58 -24.23 1.14
N ASN A 361 -28.72 -25.21 0.26
CA ASN A 361 -29.53 -25.09 -0.96
C ASN A 361 -30.25 -26.41 -1.24
N LEU A 362 -31.57 -26.34 -1.31
CA LEU A 362 -32.42 -27.51 -1.43
C LEU A 362 -32.05 -28.58 -0.37
N ALA A 363 -31.61 -29.74 -0.81
CA ALA A 363 -31.25 -30.88 0.05
C ALA A 363 -29.75 -30.94 0.39
N SER A 364 -29.01 -29.86 0.28
CA SER A 364 -27.56 -29.87 0.55
C SER A 364 -27.09 -28.73 1.45
N ILE A 365 -26.02 -29.00 2.16
CA ILE A 365 -25.36 -28.02 3.05
C ILE A 365 -23.89 -27.99 2.72
N THR A 366 -23.34 -26.79 2.51
CA THR A 366 -21.89 -26.59 2.30
C THR A 366 -21.27 -26.06 3.59
N PHE A 367 -20.26 -26.76 4.08
CA PHE A 367 -19.43 -26.35 5.22
C PHE A 367 -18.08 -25.85 4.73
N VAL A 368 -17.71 -24.67 5.17
CA VAL A 368 -16.42 -24.05 4.87
C VAL A 368 -15.64 -23.92 6.16
N GLN A 369 -14.45 -24.46 6.20
CA GLN A 369 -13.56 -24.30 7.36
C GLN A 369 -13.18 -22.81 7.50
N GLU A 370 -13.22 -22.28 8.71
CA GLU A 370 -13.01 -20.85 8.97
C GLU A 370 -11.61 -20.39 8.62
N SER A 371 -10.60 -21.21 8.89
CA SER A 371 -9.19 -20.90 8.63
C SER A 371 -8.58 -21.90 7.67
N PRO A 372 -7.68 -21.47 6.78
CA PRO A 372 -6.94 -22.38 5.92
C PRO A 372 -6.12 -23.37 6.75
N ALA A 373 -6.41 -24.63 6.59
CA ALA A 373 -5.68 -25.73 7.21
C ALA A 373 -5.93 -27.03 6.44
N GLN A 374 -4.98 -27.94 6.50
CA GLN A 374 -5.19 -29.29 6.02
C GLN A 374 -6.17 -30.00 6.97
N ALA A 375 -7.22 -30.62 6.40
CA ALA A 375 -8.25 -31.33 7.14
C ALA A 375 -8.53 -32.68 6.46
N THR A 376 -7.80 -33.70 6.88
CA THR A 376 -7.79 -35.06 6.29
C THR A 376 -8.63 -36.07 7.07
N GLY A 377 -9.33 -35.65 8.13
CA GLY A 377 -10.17 -36.49 8.94
C GLY A 377 -11.45 -36.95 8.26
N VAL A 378 -12.26 -37.71 8.98
CA VAL A 378 -13.51 -38.32 8.49
C VAL A 378 -14.65 -37.30 8.45
N TYR A 379 -15.46 -37.41 7.41
CA TYR A 379 -16.70 -36.66 7.18
C TYR A 379 -17.84 -37.66 7.04
N SER A 380 -18.83 -37.59 7.94
CA SER A 380 -19.97 -38.50 7.90
C SER A 380 -21.22 -37.91 8.54
N ILE A 381 -22.37 -38.46 8.23
CA ILE A 381 -23.63 -38.17 8.92
C ILE A 381 -24.23 -39.48 9.41
N THR A 382 -24.72 -39.46 10.64
CA THR A 382 -25.55 -40.51 11.23
C THR A 382 -26.77 -39.86 11.90
N SER A 383 -27.88 -40.60 11.97
CA SER A 383 -29.13 -40.14 12.55
C SER A 383 -29.67 -41.14 13.55
N THR A 384 -30.43 -40.66 14.55
CA THR A 384 -31.28 -41.52 15.38
C THR A 384 -32.58 -41.95 14.69
N GLY A 385 -32.86 -41.40 13.49
CA GLY A 385 -34.08 -41.68 12.71
C GLY A 385 -33.79 -41.99 11.26
N THR A 386 -34.46 -41.30 10.33
CA THR A 386 -34.46 -41.64 8.89
C THR A 386 -33.57 -40.79 7.99
N THR A 387 -33.00 -39.71 8.50
CA THR A 387 -32.16 -38.81 7.70
C THR A 387 -30.87 -39.52 7.29
N THR A 388 -30.57 -39.48 6.00
CA THR A 388 -29.32 -40.03 5.42
C THR A 388 -28.72 -39.04 4.44
N GLY A 389 -27.42 -39.14 4.21
CA GLY A 389 -26.72 -38.27 3.27
C GLY A 389 -25.27 -38.70 3.06
N SER A 390 -24.60 -38.01 2.16
CA SER A 390 -23.20 -38.24 1.84
C SER A 390 -22.43 -36.95 1.71
N PHE A 391 -21.12 -36.99 2.00
CA PHE A 391 -20.22 -35.87 1.84
C PHE A 391 -19.45 -35.93 0.52
N THR A 392 -19.27 -34.75 -0.09
CA THR A 392 -18.37 -34.55 -1.23
C THR A 392 -17.41 -33.43 -0.88
N THR A 393 -16.09 -33.62 -1.08
CA THR A 393 -15.09 -32.58 -0.93
C THR A 393 -15.09 -31.69 -2.16
N LEU A 394 -15.24 -30.38 -1.96
CA LEU A 394 -15.17 -29.35 -3.00
C LEU A 394 -13.79 -28.70 -3.05
N SER A 395 -13.11 -28.59 -1.91
CA SER A 395 -11.76 -28.04 -1.78
C SER A 395 -11.01 -28.76 -0.67
N GLU A 396 -9.80 -29.19 -0.97
CA GLU A 396 -8.88 -29.68 0.07
C GLU A 396 -8.28 -28.49 0.84
N GLY A 397 -8.14 -28.63 2.14
CA GLY A 397 -7.53 -27.58 2.97
C GLY A 397 -5.99 -27.58 2.85
N ALA A 398 -5.39 -26.41 2.95
CA ALA A 398 -3.96 -26.21 3.07
C ALA A 398 -3.69 -25.00 3.99
N ALA A 399 -2.66 -25.09 4.85
CA ALA A 399 -2.32 -23.99 5.74
C ALA A 399 -1.74 -22.78 4.96
N ASN A 400 -1.95 -21.58 5.50
CA ASN A 400 -1.26 -20.39 5.00
C ASN A 400 0.24 -20.44 5.35
N ASP A 401 1.06 -19.94 4.44
CA ASP A 401 2.48 -19.71 4.72
C ASP A 401 2.73 -18.22 4.97
N ASN A 402 3.15 -17.91 6.18
CA ASN A 402 3.58 -16.58 6.60
C ASN A 402 5.11 -16.44 6.68
N THR A 403 5.84 -17.53 6.40
CA THR A 403 7.30 -17.60 6.57
C THR A 403 8.04 -17.25 5.30
N THR A 404 7.72 -17.90 4.19
CA THR A 404 8.36 -17.67 2.88
C THR A 404 8.15 -16.24 2.38
N GLY A 405 6.99 -15.64 2.67
CA GLY A 405 6.68 -14.25 2.29
C GLY A 405 7.07 -13.19 3.33
N PHE A 406 7.80 -13.57 4.38
CA PHE A 406 8.31 -12.64 5.40
C PHE A 406 9.64 -12.02 4.97
N VAL A 407 9.76 -10.70 5.12
CA VAL A 407 11.01 -9.95 4.91
C VAL A 407 11.31 -9.15 6.18
N SER A 408 12.39 -9.51 6.86
CA SER A 408 12.83 -8.81 8.08
C SER A 408 13.20 -7.36 7.78
N GLN A 409 13.08 -6.47 8.77
CA GLN A 409 13.45 -5.07 8.67
C GLN A 409 14.89 -4.87 8.17
N SER A 410 15.82 -5.71 8.63
CA SER A 410 17.23 -5.68 8.19
C SER A 410 17.43 -6.03 6.71
N ALA A 411 16.44 -6.67 6.09
CA ALA A 411 16.44 -7.05 4.68
C ALA A 411 15.57 -6.12 3.80
N TRP A 412 15.02 -5.04 4.35
CA TRP A 412 14.28 -4.06 3.53
C TRP A 412 15.19 -3.45 2.47
N ASN A 413 14.67 -3.31 1.26
CA ASN A 413 15.49 -3.00 0.08
C ASN A 413 15.55 -1.50 -0.27
N ILE A 414 14.81 -0.63 0.43
CA ILE A 414 14.80 0.82 0.16
C ILE A 414 15.27 1.59 1.39
N ASP A 415 14.60 1.40 2.54
CA ASP A 415 14.95 2.09 3.78
C ASP A 415 14.72 1.15 4.97
N ARG A 416 15.77 0.80 5.68
CA ARG A 416 15.70 -0.14 6.81
C ARG A 416 15.17 0.49 8.08
N MET A 417 15.15 1.80 8.17
CA MET A 417 14.76 2.54 9.39
C MET A 417 15.42 2.00 10.65
N ASP A 418 16.71 1.69 10.57
CA ASP A 418 17.51 1.09 11.65
C ASP A 418 18.34 2.13 12.43
N GLY A 419 18.14 3.42 12.15
CA GLY A 419 18.86 4.52 12.77
C GLY A 419 20.28 4.72 12.26
N SER A 420 20.77 3.88 11.36
CA SER A 420 22.08 4.05 10.75
C SER A 420 22.08 5.21 9.74
N ASN A 421 23.22 5.85 9.58
CA ASN A 421 23.40 6.89 8.57
C ASN A 421 24.18 6.31 7.37
N ASN A 422 23.53 5.51 6.56
CA ASN A 422 24.12 4.84 5.41
C ASN A 422 23.13 4.70 4.25
N ALA A 423 23.58 4.13 3.13
CA ALA A 423 22.78 3.93 1.92
C ALA A 423 21.55 3.01 2.11
N TYR A 424 21.50 2.21 3.17
CA TYR A 424 20.39 1.31 3.49
C TYR A 424 19.35 1.94 4.43
N ASN A 425 19.63 3.13 4.96
CA ASN A 425 18.71 3.92 5.78
C ASN A 425 18.78 5.40 5.37
N PRO A 426 18.38 5.74 4.14
CA PRO A 426 18.50 7.09 3.60
C PRO A 426 17.67 8.13 4.36
N SER A 427 16.60 7.74 5.06
CA SER A 427 15.83 8.65 5.92
C SER A 427 16.54 8.98 7.22
N GLY A 428 17.55 8.22 7.65
CA GLY A 428 18.18 8.31 8.96
C GLY A 428 17.25 7.96 10.12
N MET A 429 16.02 7.52 9.85
CA MET A 429 15.02 7.24 10.87
C MET A 429 15.31 5.91 11.58
N LEU A 430 15.07 5.88 12.90
CA LEU A 430 14.98 4.66 13.69
C LEU A 430 13.51 4.35 13.96
N LEU A 431 13.01 3.25 13.44
CA LEU A 431 11.65 2.78 13.70
C LEU A 431 11.62 1.99 15.02
N ASP A 432 10.79 2.43 15.95
CA ASP A 432 10.45 1.69 17.17
C ASP A 432 9.04 1.08 17.03
N PRO A 433 8.91 -0.22 16.73
CA PRO A 433 7.61 -0.88 16.59
C PRO A 433 6.80 -0.94 17.89
N SER A 434 7.43 -0.73 19.05
CA SER A 434 6.74 -0.68 20.34
C SER A 434 5.94 0.60 20.56
N LYS A 435 6.10 1.59 19.69
CA LYS A 435 5.39 2.87 19.70
C LYS A 435 4.28 2.87 18.63
N LEU A 436 3.37 3.83 18.76
CA LEU A 436 2.34 4.06 17.73
C LEU A 436 3.00 4.62 16.47
N ASN A 437 2.94 3.84 15.39
CA ASN A 437 3.40 4.24 14.07
C ASN A 437 2.26 4.17 13.06
N VAL A 438 2.34 4.97 12.00
CA VAL A 438 1.42 4.91 10.86
C VAL A 438 2.11 4.17 9.72
N TYR A 439 1.52 3.07 9.32
CA TYR A 439 1.97 2.22 8.22
C TYR A 439 1.07 2.40 7.01
N GLU A 440 1.65 2.35 5.82
CA GLU A 440 0.91 2.40 4.55
C GLU A 440 1.37 1.26 3.64
N ILE A 441 0.41 0.61 2.99
CA ILE A 441 0.64 -0.43 1.99
C ILE A 441 -0.03 0.01 0.70
N ILE A 442 0.72 0.02 -0.40
CA ILE A 442 0.24 0.38 -1.73
C ILE A 442 0.33 -0.83 -2.63
N TYR A 443 -0.76 -1.14 -3.32
CA TYR A 443 -0.93 -2.40 -3.99
C TYR A 443 -1.65 -2.27 -5.34
N PRO A 444 -0.91 -2.18 -6.45
CA PRO A 444 -1.45 -2.19 -7.82
C PRO A 444 -1.54 -3.62 -8.34
N TYR A 445 -2.57 -4.36 -8.04
CA TYR A 445 -2.57 -5.81 -8.25
C TYR A 445 -2.34 -6.27 -9.71
N LEU A 446 -3.33 -6.20 -10.58
CA LEU A 446 -3.32 -6.84 -11.93
C LEU A 446 -2.62 -8.22 -11.97
N GLY A 447 -2.60 -8.94 -10.83
CA GLY A 447 -1.92 -10.23 -10.66
C GLY A 447 -0.42 -10.15 -10.33
N ALA A 448 0.30 -9.19 -10.89
CA ALA A 448 1.75 -9.09 -10.82
C ALA A 448 2.28 -7.71 -10.42
N GLY A 449 1.43 -6.79 -9.99
CA GLY A 449 1.84 -5.45 -9.58
C GLY A 449 2.83 -5.46 -8.41
N ALA A 450 3.77 -4.51 -8.41
CA ALA A 450 4.73 -4.37 -7.33
C ALA A 450 4.06 -3.83 -6.06
N ILE A 451 4.37 -4.41 -4.90
CA ILE A 451 3.75 -4.05 -3.62
C ILE A 451 4.72 -3.15 -2.85
N SER A 452 4.27 -1.98 -2.43
CA SER A 452 5.09 -1.02 -1.68
C SER A 452 4.64 -0.92 -0.23
N PHE A 453 5.59 -1.02 0.69
CA PHE A 453 5.41 -0.84 2.13
C PHE A 453 6.05 0.47 2.55
N ARG A 454 5.33 1.29 3.32
CA ARG A 454 5.74 2.63 3.71
C ARG A 454 5.45 2.88 5.17
N VAL A 455 6.27 3.69 5.81
CA VAL A 455 6.13 4.12 7.21
C VAL A 455 6.15 5.64 7.26
N MET A 456 5.30 6.24 8.08
CA MET A 456 5.29 7.69 8.27
C MET A 456 6.51 8.10 9.10
N SER A 457 7.27 9.03 8.58
CA SER A 457 8.42 9.60 9.28
C SER A 457 7.99 10.62 10.34
N ASN A 458 8.93 11.01 11.19
CA ASN A 458 8.72 12.06 12.19
C ASN A 458 8.34 13.43 11.58
N SER A 459 8.65 13.66 10.29
CA SER A 459 8.23 14.85 9.55
C SER A 459 6.80 14.81 9.03
N GLY A 460 6.10 13.66 9.20
CA GLY A 460 4.74 13.46 8.70
C GLY A 460 4.67 12.96 7.25
N SER A 461 5.81 12.72 6.60
CA SER A 461 5.88 12.18 5.24
C SER A 461 5.97 10.66 5.26
N PHE A 462 5.40 9.97 4.27
CA PHE A 462 5.57 8.53 4.11
C PHE A 462 6.89 8.22 3.40
N VAL A 463 7.73 7.41 4.04
CA VAL A 463 8.96 6.85 3.49
C VAL A 463 8.68 5.44 3.02
N THR A 464 9.05 5.12 1.78
CA THR A 464 8.99 3.74 1.28
C THR A 464 10.12 2.94 1.91
N VAL A 465 9.78 1.87 2.64
CA VAL A 465 10.78 1.04 3.34
C VAL A 465 11.13 -0.20 2.55
N HIS A 466 10.14 -0.81 1.89
CA HIS A 466 10.37 -2.00 1.08
C HIS A 466 9.42 -2.05 -0.10
N LYS A 467 9.90 -2.61 -1.22
CA LYS A 467 9.09 -2.88 -2.41
C LYS A 467 9.29 -4.33 -2.85
N ILE A 468 8.22 -5.09 -2.89
CA ILE A 468 8.21 -6.43 -3.48
C ILE A 468 8.08 -6.25 -4.99
N GLN A 469 9.18 -6.48 -5.71
CA GLN A 469 9.23 -6.43 -7.17
C GLN A 469 8.70 -7.76 -7.73
N TYR A 470 7.40 -7.81 -7.97
CA TYR A 470 6.72 -9.02 -8.42
C TYR A 470 6.76 -9.24 -9.94
N PRO A 471 6.68 -8.18 -10.79
CA PRO A 471 6.70 -8.30 -12.24
C PRO A 471 7.99 -8.97 -12.74
N ASN A 472 7.86 -9.79 -13.78
CA ASN A 472 8.96 -10.50 -14.45
C ASN A 472 9.76 -11.50 -13.56
N ASN A 473 9.28 -11.77 -12.33
CA ASN A 473 9.95 -12.68 -11.40
C ASN A 473 9.11 -13.91 -11.02
N ASN A 474 7.81 -13.92 -11.33
CA ASN A 474 6.88 -14.93 -10.84
C ASN A 474 5.96 -15.42 -11.95
N THR A 475 5.51 -16.68 -11.84
CA THR A 475 4.60 -17.32 -12.79
C THR A 475 3.17 -17.43 -12.28
N THR A 476 2.92 -17.02 -11.02
CA THR A 476 1.60 -17.02 -10.37
C THR A 476 1.26 -15.63 -9.88
N PRO A 477 -0.03 -15.30 -9.72
CA PRO A 477 -0.43 -14.02 -9.12
C PRO A 477 0.12 -13.83 -7.70
N SER A 478 0.39 -12.58 -7.33
CA SER A 478 0.92 -12.23 -6.00
C SER A 478 -0.04 -12.55 -4.86
N GLN A 479 -1.34 -12.60 -5.14
CA GLN A 479 -2.41 -12.95 -4.20
C GLN A 479 -3.49 -13.72 -4.96
N GLN A 480 -4.20 -14.63 -4.29
CA GLN A 480 -5.33 -15.37 -4.88
C GLN A 480 -6.57 -14.50 -4.97
N ASN A 481 -6.82 -13.70 -3.92
CA ASN A 481 -7.95 -12.78 -3.87
C ASN A 481 -7.50 -11.41 -3.33
N PRO A 482 -7.44 -10.38 -4.19
CA PRO A 482 -6.96 -9.04 -3.81
C PRO A 482 -7.99 -8.19 -3.05
N THR A 483 -9.01 -8.80 -2.47
CA THR A 483 -10.02 -8.12 -1.65
C THR A 483 -9.69 -8.30 -0.18
N TYR A 484 -9.54 -7.20 0.56
CA TYR A 484 -9.02 -7.22 1.92
C TYR A 484 -9.96 -6.59 2.95
N ARG A 485 -9.67 -6.87 4.21
CA ARG A 485 -10.13 -6.11 5.36
C ARG A 485 -8.94 -5.41 6.01
N MET A 486 -9.17 -4.26 6.61
CA MET A 486 -8.16 -3.56 7.40
C MET A 486 -8.25 -4.00 8.85
N GLY A 487 -7.10 -4.29 9.48
CA GLY A 487 -7.15 -4.69 10.89
C GLY A 487 -5.84 -5.13 11.52
N TRP A 488 -5.98 -5.70 12.69
CA TRP A 488 -4.91 -6.16 13.58
C TRP A 488 -5.18 -7.61 13.98
N PHE A 489 -4.13 -8.38 14.14
CA PHE A 489 -4.25 -9.70 14.74
C PHE A 489 -2.98 -10.12 15.48
N ALA A 490 -3.18 -11.03 16.43
CA ALA A 490 -2.13 -11.73 17.12
C ALA A 490 -2.49 -13.22 17.17
N ALA A 491 -1.51 -14.10 16.93
CA ALA A 491 -1.72 -15.55 16.95
C ALA A 491 -0.53 -16.27 17.59
N SER A 492 -0.82 -17.19 18.51
CA SER A 492 0.15 -18.08 19.12
C SER A 492 0.32 -19.35 18.27
N LEU A 493 1.53 -19.62 17.86
CA LEU A 493 1.93 -20.84 17.18
C LEU A 493 2.64 -21.81 18.15
N GLY A 494 2.34 -21.71 19.45
CA GLY A 494 3.01 -22.39 20.53
C GLY A 494 3.99 -21.47 21.27
N SER A 495 3.67 -20.20 21.39
CA SER A 495 4.46 -19.22 22.15
C SER A 495 4.28 -19.44 23.66
N THR A 496 5.31 -19.12 24.45
CA THR A 496 5.26 -19.15 25.91
C THR A 496 4.79 -17.83 26.53
N THR A 497 4.56 -16.82 25.71
CA THR A 497 4.20 -15.45 26.12
C THR A 497 2.95 -15.00 25.38
N ALA A 498 1.99 -14.46 26.11
CA ALA A 498 0.83 -13.79 25.52
C ALA A 498 1.27 -12.51 24.78
N MET A 499 0.69 -12.28 23.62
CA MET A 499 1.05 -11.16 22.78
C MET A 499 -0.07 -10.13 22.72
N THR A 500 0.32 -8.87 22.53
CA THR A 500 -0.63 -7.76 22.35
C THR A 500 -0.25 -6.94 21.13
N VAL A 501 -1.24 -6.71 20.24
CA VAL A 501 -1.16 -5.75 19.14
C VAL A 501 -2.20 -4.68 19.39
N LYS A 502 -1.82 -3.41 19.23
CA LYS A 502 -2.71 -2.28 19.45
C LYS A 502 -2.74 -1.37 18.22
N GLY A 503 -3.85 -0.67 18.00
CA GLY A 503 -3.95 0.36 16.97
C GLY A 503 -5.12 1.30 17.17
N ALA A 504 -5.01 2.53 16.67
CA ALA A 504 -6.02 3.57 16.86
C ALA A 504 -7.06 3.61 15.73
N SER A 505 -6.61 3.48 14.50
CA SER A 505 -7.45 3.61 13.31
C SER A 505 -6.85 2.91 12.08
N ALA A 506 -7.72 2.61 11.11
CA ALA A 506 -7.30 2.17 9.80
C ALA A 506 -8.23 2.72 8.71
N ALA A 507 -7.66 3.00 7.54
CA ALA A 507 -8.39 3.47 6.38
C ALA A 507 -7.88 2.78 5.11
N GLY A 508 -8.81 2.32 4.28
CA GLY A 508 -8.53 1.72 2.98
C GLY A 508 -9.10 2.58 1.86
N PHE A 509 -8.32 2.82 0.82
CA PHE A 509 -8.63 3.71 -0.29
C PHE A 509 -8.47 3.01 -1.63
N LEU A 510 -9.26 3.44 -2.61
CA LEU A 510 -9.01 3.22 -4.03
C LEU A 510 -8.37 4.47 -4.64
N GLU A 511 -7.43 4.28 -5.55
CA GLU A 511 -6.84 5.35 -6.35
C GLU A 511 -7.65 5.55 -7.62
N GLY A 512 -8.82 6.21 -7.49
CA GLY A 512 -9.78 6.43 -8.55
C GLY A 512 -11.19 6.61 -8.03
N ALA A 513 -12.17 6.69 -8.93
CA ALA A 513 -13.57 6.79 -8.57
C ALA A 513 -14.18 5.41 -8.28
N GLU A 514 -15.06 5.32 -7.30
CA GLU A 514 -15.78 4.08 -6.98
C GLU A 514 -16.83 3.72 -8.06
N ARG A 515 -16.46 3.77 -9.33
CA ARG A 515 -17.31 3.26 -10.40
C ARG A 515 -17.00 1.77 -10.62
N THR A 516 -17.94 0.91 -10.28
CA THR A 516 -17.84 -0.52 -10.54
C THR A 516 -18.66 -0.90 -11.76
N LEU A 517 -18.02 -1.52 -12.73
CA LEU A 517 -18.71 -2.32 -13.74
C LEU A 517 -19.11 -3.63 -13.04
N ARG A 518 -20.35 -3.72 -12.58
CA ARG A 518 -20.90 -4.91 -11.92
C ARG A 518 -22.08 -5.44 -12.73
N ASN A 519 -22.23 -6.75 -12.73
CA ASN A 519 -23.39 -7.37 -13.39
C ASN A 519 -24.65 -7.11 -12.57
N PRO A 520 -25.72 -6.59 -13.18
CA PRO A 520 -26.99 -6.40 -12.51
C PRO A 520 -27.73 -7.75 -12.35
N PHE A 521 -28.35 -7.92 -11.21
CA PHE A 521 -29.26 -9.03 -10.91
C PHE A 521 -30.52 -8.47 -10.27
N ALA A 522 -31.61 -9.19 -10.40
CA ALA A 522 -32.86 -8.88 -9.75
C ALA A 522 -33.58 -10.16 -9.34
N ILE A 523 -34.43 -10.05 -8.32
CA ILE A 523 -35.38 -11.06 -7.91
C ILE A 523 -36.69 -10.38 -7.56
N ASP A 524 -37.79 -10.98 -7.92
CA ASP A 524 -39.12 -10.55 -7.49
C ASP A 524 -39.84 -11.67 -6.70
N ALA A 525 -40.74 -11.27 -5.86
CA ALA A 525 -41.59 -12.17 -5.11
C ALA A 525 -43.01 -11.61 -5.02
N GLN A 526 -44.00 -12.42 -5.35
CA GLN A 526 -45.40 -12.18 -5.02
C GLN A 526 -45.72 -12.84 -3.68
N PHE A 527 -46.38 -12.13 -2.78
CA PHE A 527 -46.70 -12.63 -1.46
C PHE A 527 -47.98 -11.98 -0.93
N THR A 528 -48.54 -12.59 0.11
CA THR A 528 -49.69 -12.02 0.86
C THR A 528 -49.19 -11.45 2.17
N ALA A 529 -49.17 -10.12 2.29
CA ALA A 529 -48.91 -9.44 3.56
C ALA A 529 -50.08 -9.60 4.52
N THR A 530 -49.79 -9.92 5.78
CA THR A 530 -50.75 -10.02 6.85
C THR A 530 -50.60 -8.83 7.81
N THR A 531 -51.49 -8.70 8.80
CA THR A 531 -51.39 -7.68 9.87
C THR A 531 -50.19 -7.93 10.80
N THR A 532 -49.63 -9.13 10.80
CA THR A 532 -48.37 -9.46 11.48
C THR A 532 -47.21 -9.28 10.54
N GLU A 533 -46.11 -8.66 11.00
CA GLU A 533 -44.88 -8.49 10.21
C GLU A 533 -44.25 -9.85 9.91
N GLN A 534 -44.05 -10.14 8.63
CA GLN A 534 -43.48 -11.41 8.13
C GLN A 534 -42.39 -11.17 7.12
N VAL A 535 -41.39 -12.07 7.07
CA VAL A 535 -40.38 -12.12 6.03
C VAL A 535 -41.01 -12.56 4.73
N VAL A 536 -40.81 -11.80 3.68
CA VAL A 536 -41.39 -12.06 2.36
C VAL A 536 -40.32 -12.36 1.31
N LEU A 537 -39.13 -11.82 1.49
CA LEU A 537 -37.97 -12.09 0.63
C LEU A 537 -36.70 -11.95 1.49
N ALA A 538 -35.78 -12.87 1.33
CA ALA A 538 -34.46 -12.78 1.92
C ALA A 538 -33.39 -13.07 0.87
N LEU A 539 -32.30 -12.34 0.91
CA LEU A 539 -31.09 -12.59 0.13
C LEU A 539 -29.93 -12.91 1.05
N ARG A 540 -29.11 -13.89 0.69
CA ARG A 540 -27.86 -14.22 1.36
C ARG A 540 -26.72 -14.29 0.35
N VAL A 541 -25.59 -13.69 0.71
CA VAL A 541 -24.35 -13.88 -0.06
C VAL A 541 -23.71 -15.19 0.39
N ARG A 542 -23.46 -16.09 -0.53
CA ARG A 542 -22.90 -17.42 -0.29
C ARG A 542 -21.53 -17.32 0.36
N THR A 543 -21.21 -18.23 1.27
CA THR A 543 -19.88 -18.34 1.90
C THR A 543 -18.88 -19.07 1.02
N GLU A 544 -19.38 -19.86 0.07
CA GLU A 544 -18.61 -20.58 -0.93
C GLU A 544 -19.14 -20.24 -2.33
N PHE A 545 -18.25 -20.15 -3.31
CA PHE A 545 -18.59 -19.97 -4.71
C PHE A 545 -17.56 -20.67 -5.60
N GLN A 546 -18.01 -21.53 -6.52
CA GLN A 546 -17.16 -22.29 -7.43
C GLN A 546 -16.08 -23.13 -6.71
N GLY A 547 -16.41 -23.76 -5.59
CA GLY A 547 -15.48 -24.57 -4.80
C GLY A 547 -14.41 -23.79 -4.03
N LYS A 548 -14.59 -22.47 -3.88
CA LYS A 548 -13.67 -21.58 -3.17
C LYS A 548 -14.40 -20.80 -2.10
N ASN A 549 -13.68 -20.39 -1.07
CA ASN A 549 -14.19 -19.44 -0.09
C ASN A 549 -14.53 -18.12 -0.80
N ASN A 550 -15.80 -17.67 -0.66
CA ASN A 550 -16.26 -16.46 -1.32
C ASN A 550 -15.81 -15.21 -0.53
N ALA A 551 -15.18 -14.28 -1.22
CA ALA A 551 -14.82 -12.95 -0.68
C ALA A 551 -15.51 -11.80 -1.42
N ARG A 552 -16.56 -12.09 -2.19
CA ARG A 552 -17.27 -11.10 -2.99
C ARG A 552 -18.46 -10.54 -2.22
N GLU A 553 -18.65 -9.25 -2.24
CA GLU A 553 -19.81 -8.53 -1.70
C GLU A 553 -20.82 -8.22 -2.80
N ILE A 554 -22.06 -7.96 -2.43
CA ILE A 554 -23.07 -7.38 -3.33
C ILE A 554 -23.48 -5.99 -2.87
N LEU A 555 -23.91 -5.16 -3.82
CA LEU A 555 -24.43 -3.83 -3.61
C LEU A 555 -25.92 -3.81 -3.97
N PRO A 556 -26.86 -3.87 -3.00
CA PRO A 556 -28.26 -3.62 -3.27
C PRO A 556 -28.47 -2.22 -3.81
N LEU A 557 -29.27 -2.09 -4.88
CA LEU A 557 -29.51 -0.82 -5.56
C LEU A 557 -30.86 -0.25 -5.21
N LEU A 558 -31.89 -1.05 -5.44
CA LEU A 558 -33.28 -0.60 -5.40
C LEU A 558 -34.18 -1.70 -4.88
N LEU A 559 -35.02 -1.37 -3.93
CA LEU A 559 -36.21 -2.13 -3.62
C LEU A 559 -37.42 -1.38 -4.15
N SER A 560 -38.20 -2.02 -4.99
CA SER A 560 -39.51 -1.53 -5.42
C SER A 560 -40.61 -2.51 -4.99
N ALA A 561 -41.75 -1.99 -4.64
CA ALA A 561 -42.88 -2.82 -4.27
C ALA A 561 -44.22 -2.17 -4.64
N THR A 562 -45.20 -3.00 -4.97
CA THR A 562 -46.58 -2.59 -5.26
C THR A 562 -47.55 -3.45 -4.52
N THR A 563 -48.74 -2.91 -4.21
CA THR A 563 -49.85 -3.70 -3.70
C THR A 563 -50.92 -3.85 -4.79
N GLU A 564 -51.32 -5.08 -5.05
CA GLU A 564 -52.41 -5.41 -5.98
C GLU A 564 -53.80 -5.31 -5.32
N THR A 565 -53.85 -5.23 -3.98
CA THR A 565 -55.10 -5.13 -3.24
C THR A 565 -55.50 -3.67 -3.07
N ALA A 566 -56.64 -3.30 -3.65
CA ALA A 566 -57.17 -1.92 -3.54
C ALA A 566 -57.42 -1.49 -2.08
N ASN A 567 -57.17 -0.21 -1.81
CA ASN A 567 -57.40 0.43 -0.52
C ASN A 567 -56.67 -0.16 0.69
N ARG A 568 -55.48 -0.76 0.44
CA ARG A 568 -54.63 -1.32 1.48
C ARG A 568 -53.20 -0.81 1.40
N ALA A 569 -52.76 -0.26 2.51
CA ALA A 569 -51.36 0.12 2.66
C ALA A 569 -50.57 -1.01 3.30
N VAL A 570 -49.34 -1.21 2.81
CA VAL A 570 -48.42 -2.21 3.34
C VAL A 570 -47.12 -1.53 3.74
N ARG A 571 -46.72 -1.72 4.98
CA ARG A 571 -45.39 -1.29 5.44
C ARG A 571 -44.36 -2.35 5.10
N MET A 572 -43.26 -1.94 4.47
CA MET A 572 -42.13 -2.79 4.19
C MET A 572 -40.90 -2.29 4.93
N ARG A 573 -40.12 -3.21 5.47
CA ARG A 573 -38.87 -2.93 6.18
C ARG A 573 -37.76 -3.84 5.71
N LEU A 574 -36.55 -3.28 5.65
CA LEU A 574 -35.37 -3.99 5.24
C LEU A 574 -34.39 -4.11 6.42
N TYR A 575 -33.91 -5.30 6.67
CA TYR A 575 -33.03 -5.64 7.78
C TYR A 575 -31.74 -6.29 7.29
N ILE A 576 -30.64 -6.07 8.00
CA ILE A 576 -29.39 -6.84 7.82
C ILE A 576 -29.19 -7.75 9.02
N ASN A 577 -28.97 -9.04 8.75
CA ASN A 577 -28.69 -10.09 9.74
C ASN A 577 -29.72 -10.09 10.90
N PRO A 578 -31.03 -10.05 10.64
CA PRO A 578 -32.01 -10.11 11.70
C PRO A 578 -32.03 -11.49 12.38
N GLN A 579 -32.44 -11.52 13.63
CA GLN A 579 -32.87 -12.78 14.26
C GLN A 579 -34.27 -13.14 13.80
N LEU A 580 -34.42 -14.33 13.25
CA LEU A 580 -35.69 -14.84 12.75
C LEU A 580 -36.30 -15.84 13.72
N ASN A 581 -37.65 -15.91 13.75
CA ASN A 581 -38.39 -16.89 14.55
C ASN A 581 -38.67 -18.19 13.78
N GLY A 582 -38.14 -18.35 12.57
CA GLY A 582 -38.32 -19.51 11.73
C GLY A 582 -37.12 -19.71 10.79
N LEU A 583 -37.13 -20.83 10.05
CA LEU A 583 -36.08 -21.23 9.16
C LEU A 583 -36.31 -20.70 7.73
N LEU A 584 -35.21 -20.42 7.02
CA LEU A 584 -35.23 -20.05 5.61
C LEU A 584 -34.67 -21.20 4.76
N THR A 585 -35.43 -21.58 3.73
CA THR A 585 -34.95 -22.51 2.71
C THR A 585 -34.38 -21.71 1.53
N TRP A 586 -33.10 -21.88 1.27
CA TRP A 586 -32.36 -21.11 0.29
C TRP A 586 -32.37 -21.75 -1.09
N GLN A 587 -32.46 -20.92 -2.13
CA GLN A 587 -32.39 -21.29 -3.54
C GLN A 587 -31.34 -20.45 -4.23
N TYR A 588 -30.64 -20.99 -5.23
CA TYR A 588 -29.73 -20.21 -6.03
C TYR A 588 -30.50 -19.25 -6.95
N VAL A 589 -30.01 -18.03 -7.04
CA VAL A 589 -30.45 -17.09 -8.09
C VAL A 589 -29.91 -17.58 -9.45
N ASP A 590 -28.62 -17.90 -9.48
CA ASP A 590 -27.90 -18.55 -10.58
C ASP A 590 -26.71 -19.28 -9.95
N GLU A 591 -26.69 -20.60 -10.02
CA GLU A 591 -25.66 -21.43 -9.38
C GLU A 591 -24.25 -21.13 -9.93
N ALA A 592 -24.16 -20.88 -11.23
CA ALA A 592 -22.89 -20.70 -11.94
C ALA A 592 -22.34 -19.25 -11.88
N ASN A 593 -23.23 -18.25 -11.87
CA ASN A 593 -22.83 -16.86 -12.10
C ASN A 593 -23.16 -15.92 -10.92
N ALA A 594 -24.11 -16.29 -10.02
CA ALA A 594 -24.47 -15.44 -8.89
C ALA A 594 -23.92 -15.95 -7.56
N VAL A 595 -23.32 -15.04 -6.79
CA VAL A 595 -22.87 -15.33 -5.41
C VAL A 595 -24.01 -15.23 -4.40
N VAL A 596 -25.26 -15.18 -4.84
CA VAL A 596 -26.44 -14.90 -4.02
C VAL A 596 -27.40 -16.08 -4.05
N GLU A 597 -27.94 -16.39 -2.87
CA GLU A 597 -29.09 -17.24 -2.66
C GLU A 597 -30.25 -16.38 -2.20
N TYR A 598 -31.47 -16.82 -2.47
CA TYR A 598 -32.69 -16.18 -2.01
C TYR A 598 -33.63 -17.15 -1.32
N ALA A 599 -34.54 -16.63 -0.50
CA ALA A 599 -35.63 -17.37 0.10
C ALA A 599 -36.89 -16.51 0.11
N THR A 600 -38.03 -17.17 -0.16
CA THR A 600 -39.39 -16.59 -0.08
C THR A 600 -40.21 -17.38 0.95
N PRO A 601 -39.95 -17.17 2.27
CA PRO A 601 -40.55 -17.98 3.29
C PRO A 601 -42.02 -17.60 3.52
N THR A 602 -42.78 -18.55 4.08
CA THR A 602 -44.12 -18.30 4.63
C THR A 602 -44.07 -18.43 6.13
N ASN A 603 -44.77 -17.54 6.85
CA ASN A 603 -44.90 -17.56 8.30
C ASN A 603 -43.60 -17.44 9.12
N VAL A 604 -42.57 -16.83 8.54
CA VAL A 604 -41.35 -16.47 9.28
C VAL A 604 -41.40 -15.00 9.65
N GLY A 605 -41.21 -14.68 10.91
CA GLY A 605 -41.18 -13.32 11.44
C GLY A 605 -39.82 -12.90 11.95
N ILE A 606 -39.74 -11.63 12.35
CA ILE A 606 -38.54 -11.03 12.93
C ILE A 606 -38.66 -11.12 14.46
N ALA A 607 -37.62 -11.61 15.12
CA ALA A 607 -37.47 -11.48 16.55
C ALA A 607 -37.15 -10.01 16.94
N SER A 608 -37.33 -9.63 18.20
CA SER A 608 -37.09 -8.25 18.67
C SER A 608 -35.63 -7.81 18.61
N GLY A 609 -35.40 -6.50 18.53
CA GLY A 609 -34.04 -5.91 18.67
C GLY A 609 -33.22 -5.83 17.37
N ASN A 610 -33.83 -5.95 16.21
CA ASN A 610 -33.13 -5.98 14.91
C ASN A 610 -32.96 -4.57 14.31
N ARG A 611 -31.86 -4.38 13.54
CA ARG A 611 -31.55 -3.13 12.88
C ARG A 611 -32.30 -3.00 11.55
N ILE A 612 -33.16 -2.01 11.45
CA ILE A 612 -33.82 -1.59 10.22
C ILE A 612 -32.84 -0.69 9.46
N ILE A 613 -32.61 -0.97 8.17
CA ILE A 613 -31.75 -0.17 7.27
C ILE A 613 -32.56 0.59 6.22
N GLY A 614 -33.82 0.26 6.06
CA GLY A 614 -34.74 0.95 5.17
C GLY A 614 -36.18 0.63 5.51
N SER A 615 -37.07 1.57 5.31
CA SER A 615 -38.51 1.39 5.48
C SER A 615 -39.30 2.22 4.48
N THR A 616 -40.33 1.65 3.91
CA THR A 616 -41.29 2.37 3.05
C THR A 616 -42.70 1.93 3.34
N SER A 617 -43.66 2.80 3.09
CA SER A 617 -45.08 2.46 3.05
C SER A 617 -45.52 2.40 1.59
N VAL A 618 -46.06 1.28 1.20
CA VAL A 618 -46.61 1.05 -0.14
C VAL A 618 -48.09 1.37 -0.07
N PRO A 619 -48.55 2.52 -0.59
CA PRO A 619 -49.95 2.84 -0.63
C PRO A 619 -50.69 2.01 -1.67
N SER A 620 -52.01 1.94 -1.57
CA SER A 620 -52.82 1.35 -2.62
C SER A 620 -52.62 2.10 -3.93
N ASN A 621 -52.38 1.36 -4.99
CA ASN A 621 -52.22 1.86 -6.37
C ASN A 621 -50.99 2.78 -6.64
N ALA A 622 -49.99 2.76 -5.77
CA ALA A 622 -48.72 3.44 -6.04
C ALA A 622 -47.53 2.61 -5.58
N PRO A 623 -46.37 2.67 -6.25
CA PRO A 623 -45.18 1.94 -5.86
C PRO A 623 -44.57 2.57 -4.60
N GLY A 624 -44.06 1.71 -3.71
CA GLY A 624 -43.12 2.09 -2.66
C GLY A 624 -41.70 1.78 -3.13
N ILE A 625 -40.79 2.73 -2.92
CA ILE A 625 -39.40 2.59 -3.39
C ILE A 625 -38.45 2.89 -2.23
N ILE A 626 -37.40 2.08 -2.09
CA ILE A 626 -36.23 2.36 -1.25
C ILE A 626 -34.99 2.36 -2.14
N ASP A 627 -34.36 3.55 -2.26
CA ASP A 627 -33.08 3.72 -2.95
C ASP A 627 -31.96 3.30 -1.97
N LEU A 628 -31.31 2.18 -2.26
CA LEU A 628 -30.25 1.60 -1.45
C LEU A 628 -28.86 1.96 -1.96
N GLU A 629 -28.76 2.42 -3.21
CA GLU A 629 -27.49 2.82 -3.82
C GLU A 629 -26.87 3.99 -3.07
N LYS A 630 -27.66 5.02 -2.80
CA LYS A 630 -27.23 6.20 -2.03
C LYS A 630 -26.87 5.88 -0.57
N ALA A 631 -27.49 4.86 0.00
CA ALA A 631 -27.17 4.39 1.35
C ALA A 631 -25.87 3.59 1.40
N ASN A 632 -25.29 3.23 0.24
CA ASN A 632 -24.06 2.44 0.09
C ASN A 632 -24.07 1.17 0.96
N VAL A 633 -25.22 0.47 0.99
CA VAL A 633 -25.40 -0.76 1.75
C VAL A 633 -24.63 -1.87 1.03
N ARG A 634 -23.81 -2.60 1.79
CA ARG A 634 -23.02 -3.72 1.26
C ARG A 634 -23.32 -4.98 2.03
N ILE A 635 -23.52 -6.07 1.31
CA ILE A 635 -23.80 -7.39 1.90
C ILE A 635 -22.59 -8.29 1.61
N ASN A 636 -21.91 -8.65 2.68
CA ASN A 636 -20.72 -9.52 2.64
C ASN A 636 -21.11 -11.01 2.64
N PRO A 637 -20.21 -11.93 2.28
CA PRO A 637 -20.45 -13.36 2.37
C PRO A 637 -20.99 -13.78 3.73
N GLY A 638 -22.05 -14.56 3.70
CA GLY A 638 -22.80 -15.05 4.86
C GLY A 638 -23.78 -14.06 5.49
N ASN A 639 -23.75 -12.79 5.13
CA ASN A 639 -24.72 -11.83 5.59
C ASN A 639 -26.05 -11.99 4.83
N VAL A 640 -27.13 -11.71 5.54
CA VAL A 640 -28.52 -11.86 5.05
C VAL A 640 -29.19 -10.48 5.02
N LEU A 641 -29.79 -10.15 3.88
CA LEU A 641 -30.68 -9.02 3.71
C LEU A 641 -32.11 -9.54 3.72
N VAL A 642 -32.94 -9.04 4.60
CA VAL A 642 -34.31 -9.53 4.80
C VAL A 642 -35.32 -8.43 4.57
N LEU A 643 -36.25 -8.67 3.65
CA LEU A 643 -37.42 -7.83 3.44
C LEU A 643 -38.62 -8.40 4.21
N THR A 644 -39.26 -7.56 4.97
CA THR A 644 -40.51 -7.87 5.65
C THR A 644 -41.66 -7.03 5.11
N ALA A 645 -42.89 -7.55 5.24
CA ALA A 645 -44.09 -6.82 4.93
C ALA A 645 -45.12 -6.96 6.07
N GLN A 646 -45.88 -5.89 6.29
CA GLN A 646 -47.00 -5.83 7.24
C GLN A 646 -48.14 -5.00 6.66
N ALA A 647 -49.30 -5.60 6.47
CA ALA A 647 -50.49 -4.89 6.05
C ALA A 647 -51.06 -4.04 7.19
N ALA A 648 -51.56 -2.85 6.88
CA ALA A 648 -52.18 -1.97 7.86
C ALA A 648 -53.51 -2.55 8.41
N SER A 649 -54.25 -3.29 7.57
CA SER A 649 -55.50 -3.96 7.94
C SER A 649 -55.74 -5.13 7.02
N ASN A 650 -56.23 -6.25 7.54
CA ASN A 650 -56.50 -7.49 6.79
C ASN A 650 -55.28 -7.97 5.97
N THR A 651 -55.47 -8.75 4.92
CA THR A 651 -54.40 -9.21 4.05
C THR A 651 -54.33 -8.35 2.78
N ALA A 652 -53.12 -8.22 2.22
CA ALA A 652 -52.87 -7.54 0.93
C ALA A 652 -51.91 -8.36 0.07
N ILE A 653 -52.26 -8.57 -1.20
CA ILE A 653 -51.37 -9.17 -2.18
C ILE A 653 -50.39 -8.10 -2.65
N CYS A 654 -49.12 -8.42 -2.62
CA CYS A 654 -48.04 -7.52 -2.98
C CYS A 654 -47.04 -8.22 -3.89
N ILE A 655 -46.38 -7.41 -4.72
CA ILE A 655 -45.18 -7.81 -5.45
C ILE A 655 -44.05 -6.89 -4.98
N ALA A 656 -42.90 -7.47 -4.66
CA ALA A 656 -41.68 -6.73 -4.36
C ALA A 656 -40.53 -7.22 -5.23
N SER A 657 -39.72 -6.30 -5.72
CA SER A 657 -38.53 -6.59 -6.51
C SER A 657 -37.31 -5.95 -5.85
N LEU A 658 -36.25 -6.72 -5.69
CA LEU A 658 -34.99 -6.26 -5.17
C LEU A 658 -33.91 -6.41 -6.25
N ASN A 659 -33.29 -5.30 -6.59
CA ASN A 659 -32.24 -5.22 -7.58
C ASN A 659 -30.89 -5.01 -6.88
N TRP A 660 -29.85 -5.68 -7.36
CA TRP A 660 -28.50 -5.51 -6.84
C TRP A 660 -27.47 -5.64 -7.96
N GLN A 661 -26.27 -5.16 -7.66
CA GLN A 661 -25.10 -5.44 -8.48
C GLN A 661 -24.26 -6.53 -7.82
N GLY A 662 -23.98 -7.56 -8.56
CA GLY A 662 -22.98 -8.57 -8.22
C GLY A 662 -21.58 -8.03 -8.46
N PRO A 663 -20.53 -8.66 -7.89
CA PRO A 663 -19.16 -8.29 -8.20
C PRO A 663 -18.91 -8.50 -9.70
N GLY A 664 -18.32 -7.50 -10.33
CA GLY A 664 -17.68 -7.68 -11.63
C GLY A 664 -16.56 -8.72 -11.51
N GLN A 665 -16.29 -9.45 -12.57
CA GLN A 665 -15.16 -10.37 -12.62
C GLN A 665 -13.85 -9.61 -12.55
#